data_b47b75ff67adf63a222745b8683a3d2a
#
_entry.id   b47b75ff67adf63a222745b8683a3d2a
#
_cell.length_a   1.000
_cell.length_b   1.000
_cell.length_c   1.000
_cell.angle_alpha   90.00
_cell.angle_beta   90.00
_cell.angle_gamma   90.00
#
_symmetry.space_group_name_H-M   'P 1'
#
loop_
_entity.id
_entity.type
_entity.pdbx_description
1 polymer ?
#
loop_
_entity_poly.entity_id
_entity_poly.type
_entity_poly.pdbx_seq_one_letter_code
_entity_poly.pdbx_strand_id
1 'polypeptide(L)'
;MDCPKRVPIKRKLQDTEVDKVLKRTRVKKTENIEKSSKNKKDSETVKIKRVRKKIKTDDEEESMKNTDVESQLQNDDNKYCNEAEILSFEEKIPQDLAQKFINLLNEGCTLPFIARYRKNVVDYLKPDRLQELYESYQKVIQFSKKVKSVIETLKKSKKLTPEIEQSILNSRNLSELEFVYAPLKSNSLSLAERARKLGIEPFAVRSLNGEQIDLSRLCNDNEELSTFEKVESHVTHIVADIIYKDTRVLTEMRSLKEQTRFTIQSNQTKSSTKGKMEEENKKYDSKSDPETYKIYFDWKCPMHFVKSYQTLAINRGEDEKVLSVKVIIPDWFYNRLERYCLTLWKSSYWVRKGLNDAYNRLIKPWLSRQVRSELTAAAQKEAVKTFTANLEKYLLTEPVKNRTIAGLDPGFKAGCKVGIINANGEKLDACTIYPDLRRHNENDNAAKQLRAILSKYRVDLIGLGNGTACRETESWLKSHYISENIPVIIVPEQGASIYSVSKEAQKEHPDMDPNLISALSIARRVLDPLAELIKVEPKNLGVGLYQHDIPPKMLETALDATVEKVVSLVGVDINTASQAMLRRISGLNDGRAKKIIAYRQDNGGFTTRAEILKVSGIGKITYQQCAGFLKVLTGTEPLDATIIHPESYSIAKLFAKKIGVNIKELTQSHFPEVVERKTAGIDLLITSKDLNTDVSTLELILSAFKQKPYEDNVISFCRPVYSVSVQTSEQLTAGTTLTGVVRNVVPFGCFVDCGVGDNGLIHKSNLGGNQTPKLGDRVSVTVISTPKPKRLQLKLDKILN
;
A
#
# COMPACT_ATOMS: atom_id res chain seq x y z
N MET A 1 65.42 27.02 12.15
CA MET A 1 65.49 27.00 10.69
C MET A 1 64.04 26.96 10.16
N ASP A 2 63.62 28.10 9.63
CA ASP A 2 62.23 28.45 9.29
C ASP A 2 61.71 27.75 8.06
N CYS A 3 60.47 27.33 8.09
CA CYS A 3 59.73 26.87 6.93
C CYS A 3 58.61 27.89 6.63
N PRO A 4 58.48 28.42 5.39
CA PRO A 4 57.68 29.63 5.12
C PRO A 4 56.19 29.28 4.91
N LYS A 5 55.34 30.20 5.39
CA LYS A 5 53.89 30.25 5.26
C LYS A 5 53.48 30.44 3.79
N ARG A 6 52.56 29.59 3.26
CA ARG A 6 51.90 29.79 1.96
C ARG A 6 50.71 30.72 2.09
N VAL A 7 50.73 31.81 1.34
CA VAL A 7 49.65 32.77 1.15
C VAL A 7 48.67 32.24 0.09
N PRO A 8 47.33 32.35 0.26
CA PRO A 8 46.38 31.90 -0.77
C PRO A 8 46.22 32.98 -1.84
N ILE A 9 46.47 32.61 -3.07
CA ILE A 9 46.26 33.43 -4.27
C ILE A 9 44.77 33.40 -4.64
N LYS A 10 44.09 34.55 -4.51
CA LYS A 10 42.74 34.76 -5.07
C LYS A 10 42.85 34.97 -6.60
N ARG A 11 42.43 33.97 -7.42
CA ARG A 11 42.17 34.16 -8.83
C ARG A 11 40.82 34.83 -9.03
N LYS A 12 40.79 36.05 -9.55
CA LYS A 12 39.61 36.68 -10.15
C LYS A 12 39.32 35.97 -11.48
N LEU A 13 38.17 35.33 -11.60
CA LEU A 13 37.60 34.86 -12.87
C LEU A 13 36.91 36.10 -13.52
N GLN A 14 37.38 36.49 -14.71
CA GLN A 14 36.70 37.43 -15.59
C GLN A 14 35.47 36.78 -16.21
N ASP A 15 34.29 37.38 -15.98
CA ASP A 15 33.04 36.97 -16.64
C ASP A 15 33.13 37.18 -18.14
N THR A 16 32.96 36.17 -18.94
CA THR A 16 32.93 36.25 -20.41
C THR A 16 31.59 36.84 -20.89
N GLU A 17 31.59 37.52 -22.02
CA GLU A 17 30.41 38.19 -22.60
C GLU A 17 29.22 37.25 -22.83
N VAL A 18 29.46 35.96 -23.01
CA VAL A 18 28.43 34.90 -23.16
C VAL A 18 27.57 34.75 -21.92
N ASP A 19 28.16 34.83 -20.72
CA ASP A 19 27.39 34.76 -19.44
C ASP A 19 26.51 36.02 -19.21
N LYS A 20 26.89 37.18 -19.75
CA LYS A 20 26.07 38.39 -19.67
C LYS A 20 24.83 38.30 -20.57
N VAL A 21 24.93 37.63 -21.72
CA VAL A 21 23.80 37.44 -22.64
C VAL A 21 22.81 36.40 -22.08
N LEU A 22 23.30 35.34 -21.47
CA LEU A 22 22.47 34.29 -20.81
C LEU A 22 21.74 34.80 -19.56
N LYS A 23 22.35 35.68 -18.78
CA LYS A 23 21.67 36.37 -17.64
C LYS A 23 20.58 37.33 -18.10
N ARG A 24 20.79 38.09 -19.17
CA ARG A 24 19.77 39.02 -19.74
C ARG A 24 18.58 38.28 -20.37
N THR A 25 18.78 37.10 -20.97
CA THR A 25 17.69 36.30 -21.54
C THR A 25 16.87 35.56 -20.44
N ARG A 26 17.48 35.19 -19.31
CA ARG A 26 16.75 34.63 -18.17
C ARG A 26 15.86 35.66 -17.47
N VAL A 27 16.33 36.88 -17.27
CA VAL A 27 15.54 37.97 -16.64
C VAL A 27 14.34 38.36 -17.51
N LYS A 28 14.51 38.45 -18.84
CA LYS A 28 13.39 38.77 -19.77
C LYS A 28 12.36 37.64 -19.84
N LYS A 29 12.76 36.38 -19.62
CA LYS A 29 11.82 35.24 -19.63
C LYS A 29 10.99 35.14 -18.34
N THR A 30 11.56 35.54 -17.20
CA THR A 30 10.82 35.62 -15.91
C THR A 30 9.84 36.79 -15.89
N GLU A 31 10.21 37.96 -16.39
CA GLU A 31 9.30 39.11 -16.47
C GLU A 31 8.11 38.87 -17.43
N ASN A 32 8.31 38.15 -18.55
CA ASN A 32 7.21 37.81 -19.46
C ASN A 32 6.28 36.70 -18.89
N ILE A 33 6.76 35.83 -18.04
CA ILE A 33 5.93 34.83 -17.36
C ILE A 33 5.09 35.49 -16.25
N GLU A 34 5.63 36.44 -15.49
CA GLU A 34 4.87 37.18 -14.49
C GLU A 34 3.82 38.14 -15.08
N LYS A 35 4.09 38.78 -16.23
CA LYS A 35 3.08 39.62 -16.92
C LYS A 35 1.96 38.79 -17.54
N SER A 36 2.23 37.55 -18.05
CA SER A 36 1.20 36.66 -18.57
C SER A 36 0.33 36.04 -17.48
N SER A 37 0.88 35.81 -16.27
CA SER A 37 0.14 35.29 -15.14
C SER A 37 -0.75 36.31 -14.44
N LYS A 38 -0.36 37.60 -14.42
CA LYS A 38 -1.20 38.67 -13.90
C LYS A 38 -2.42 38.95 -14.79
N ASN A 39 -2.23 39.04 -16.12
CA ASN A 39 -3.35 39.26 -17.04
C ASN A 39 -4.35 38.09 -17.11
N LYS A 40 -3.98 36.85 -16.79
CA LYS A 40 -4.93 35.73 -16.67
C LYS A 40 -5.72 35.79 -15.36
N LYS A 41 -5.11 36.17 -14.23
CA LYS A 41 -5.80 36.30 -12.95
C LYS A 41 -6.85 37.42 -12.93
N ASP A 42 -6.59 38.52 -13.55
CA ASP A 42 -7.54 39.66 -13.59
C ASP A 42 -8.74 39.39 -14.53
N SER A 43 -8.56 38.61 -15.62
CA SER A 43 -9.66 38.19 -16.51
C SER A 43 -10.57 37.12 -15.90
N GLU A 44 -10.03 36.19 -15.09
CA GLU A 44 -10.82 35.17 -14.35
C GLU A 44 -11.57 35.79 -13.16
N THR A 45 -10.97 36.72 -12.45
CA THR A 45 -11.62 37.38 -11.29
C THR A 45 -12.79 38.26 -11.71
N VAL A 46 -12.74 38.84 -12.88
CA VAL A 46 -13.85 39.65 -13.45
C VAL A 46 -14.99 38.75 -13.96
N LYS A 47 -14.69 37.57 -14.54
CA LYS A 47 -15.71 36.59 -14.95
C LYS A 47 -16.39 35.96 -13.74
N ILE A 48 -15.68 35.64 -12.69
CA ILE A 48 -16.24 35.05 -11.45
C ILE A 48 -17.12 36.07 -10.69
N LYS A 49 -16.78 37.38 -10.70
CA LYS A 49 -17.63 38.42 -10.10
C LYS A 49 -18.91 38.69 -10.90
N ARG A 50 -18.92 38.52 -12.21
CA ARG A 50 -20.14 38.63 -13.04
C ARG A 50 -21.05 37.43 -12.94
N VAL A 51 -20.53 36.21 -12.71
CA VAL A 51 -21.32 35.00 -12.47
C VAL A 51 -21.94 35.01 -11.08
N ARG A 52 -21.23 35.46 -10.03
CA ARG A 52 -21.79 35.58 -8.68
C ARG A 52 -22.86 36.66 -8.48
N LYS A 53 -23.02 37.61 -9.39
CA LYS A 53 -24.09 38.64 -9.32
C LYS A 53 -25.38 38.21 -10.03
N LYS A 54 -25.38 37.07 -10.82
CA LYS A 54 -26.55 36.50 -11.46
C LYS A 54 -27.16 35.31 -10.70
N ILE A 55 -26.50 34.81 -9.67
CA ILE A 55 -26.89 33.61 -8.90
C ILE A 55 -27.61 33.96 -7.56
N LYS A 56 -28.11 35.19 -7.38
CA LYS A 56 -28.80 35.57 -6.17
C LYS A 56 -30.32 35.78 -6.31
N THR A 57 -30.90 35.42 -7.42
CA THR A 57 -32.36 35.58 -7.64
C THR A 57 -33.08 34.33 -8.14
N ASP A 58 -32.40 33.18 -8.35
CA ASP A 58 -33.00 31.96 -8.94
C ASP A 58 -32.86 30.69 -8.09
N ASP A 59 -32.54 30.79 -6.77
CA ASP A 59 -32.22 29.64 -5.93
C ASP A 59 -33.44 28.89 -5.32
N GLU A 60 -34.66 29.25 -5.61
CA GLU A 60 -35.85 28.54 -5.12
C GLU A 60 -36.60 27.70 -6.17
N GLU A 61 -36.34 27.89 -7.48
CA GLU A 61 -36.93 27.05 -8.54
C GLU A 61 -36.02 25.95 -9.12
N GLU A 62 -34.72 25.98 -8.83
CA GLU A 62 -33.75 24.99 -9.31
C GLU A 62 -33.58 23.75 -8.40
N SER A 63 -34.07 23.81 -7.15
CA SER A 63 -33.96 22.66 -6.23
C SER A 63 -34.92 21.51 -6.56
N MET A 64 -35.99 21.75 -7.31
CA MET A 64 -36.91 20.71 -7.78
C MET A 64 -36.56 20.09 -9.14
N LYS A 65 -35.72 20.75 -9.94
CA LYS A 65 -35.30 20.21 -11.25
C LYS A 65 -34.01 19.36 -11.19
N ASN A 66 -33.21 19.54 -10.15
CA ASN A 66 -31.96 18.75 -10.00
C ASN A 66 -32.20 17.33 -9.45
N THR A 67 -33.30 17.09 -8.71
CA THR A 67 -33.66 15.74 -8.25
C THR A 67 -34.12 14.83 -9.39
N ASP A 68 -34.78 15.40 -10.42
CA ASP A 68 -35.23 14.62 -11.57
C ASP A 68 -34.12 14.34 -12.59
N VAL A 69 -33.09 15.19 -12.67
CA VAL A 69 -31.93 14.98 -13.55
C VAL A 69 -30.96 14.00 -12.91
N GLU A 70 -30.76 14.02 -11.57
CA GLU A 70 -29.96 13.02 -10.87
C GLU A 70 -30.63 11.64 -10.85
N SER A 71 -31.95 11.56 -10.75
CA SER A 71 -32.68 10.30 -10.83
C SER A 71 -32.73 9.74 -12.27
N GLN A 72 -32.74 10.57 -13.30
CA GLN A 72 -32.61 10.14 -14.70
C GLN A 72 -31.20 9.73 -15.06
N LEU A 73 -30.16 10.37 -14.51
CA LEU A 73 -28.75 9.96 -14.66
C LEU A 73 -28.45 8.63 -13.94
N GLN A 74 -29.06 8.37 -12.79
CA GLN A 74 -28.97 7.08 -12.10
C GLN A 74 -29.70 5.95 -12.81
N ASN A 75 -30.81 6.22 -13.51
CA ASN A 75 -31.52 5.22 -14.30
C ASN A 75 -30.84 4.86 -15.63
N ASP A 76 -30.13 5.79 -16.25
CA ASP A 76 -29.30 5.49 -17.43
C ASP A 76 -28.02 4.73 -17.07
N ASP A 77 -27.53 4.86 -15.83
CA ASP A 77 -26.36 4.15 -15.35
C ASP A 77 -26.59 2.64 -15.17
N ASN A 78 -27.78 2.22 -14.82
CA ASN A 78 -28.15 0.80 -14.63
C ASN A 78 -28.37 0.01 -15.95
N LYS A 79 -28.37 0.70 -17.10
CA LYS A 79 -28.67 0.07 -18.42
C LYS A 79 -27.49 -0.78 -18.95
N TYR A 80 -26.27 -0.55 -18.49
CA TYR A 80 -25.08 -1.17 -19.06
C TYR A 80 -24.38 -2.22 -18.18
N CYS A 81 -24.51 -2.15 -16.84
CA CYS A 81 -23.87 -3.12 -15.96
C CYS A 81 -24.59 -3.16 -14.60
N ASN A 82 -25.02 -4.34 -14.17
CA ASN A 82 -25.47 -4.56 -12.78
C ASN A 82 -24.25 -4.74 -11.87
N GLU A 83 -23.84 -3.68 -11.17
CA GLU A 83 -22.64 -3.68 -10.33
C GLU A 83 -22.70 -4.75 -9.21
N ALA A 84 -23.87 -5.00 -8.65
CA ALA A 84 -24.07 -6.02 -7.61
C ALA A 84 -23.91 -7.44 -8.16
N GLU A 85 -24.35 -7.69 -9.39
CA GLU A 85 -24.19 -8.99 -10.04
C GLU A 85 -22.71 -9.29 -10.35
N ILE A 86 -21.98 -8.30 -10.89
CA ILE A 86 -20.56 -8.44 -11.20
C ILE A 86 -19.78 -8.68 -9.91
N LEU A 87 -20.04 -7.89 -8.86
CA LEU A 87 -19.37 -8.02 -7.56
C LEU A 87 -19.66 -9.38 -6.91
N SER A 88 -20.92 -9.83 -6.98
CA SER A 88 -21.36 -11.14 -6.49
C SER A 88 -20.60 -12.29 -7.18
N PHE A 89 -20.45 -12.19 -8.49
CA PHE A 89 -19.75 -13.20 -9.27
C PHE A 89 -18.24 -13.22 -9.00
N GLU A 90 -17.59 -12.03 -9.01
CA GLU A 90 -16.14 -11.93 -8.78
C GLU A 90 -15.74 -12.42 -7.38
N GLU A 91 -16.50 -12.01 -6.35
CA GLU A 91 -16.17 -12.30 -4.94
C GLU A 91 -16.87 -13.54 -4.39
N LYS A 92 -17.70 -14.21 -5.21
CA LYS A 92 -18.44 -15.44 -4.85
C LYS A 92 -19.30 -15.26 -3.60
N ILE A 93 -20.02 -14.14 -3.52
CA ILE A 93 -20.95 -13.80 -2.45
C ILE A 93 -22.39 -13.77 -2.98
N PRO A 94 -23.41 -13.91 -2.12
CA PRO A 94 -24.80 -13.72 -2.52
C PRO A 94 -25.05 -12.32 -3.12
N GLN A 95 -25.86 -12.23 -4.17
CA GLN A 95 -26.17 -10.95 -4.82
C GLN A 95 -26.87 -9.95 -3.87
N ASP A 96 -27.74 -10.46 -2.99
CA ASP A 96 -28.40 -9.65 -1.96
C ASP A 96 -27.38 -9.01 -1.01
N LEU A 97 -26.34 -9.74 -0.59
CA LEU A 97 -25.26 -9.21 0.24
C LEU A 97 -24.44 -8.14 -0.51
N ALA A 98 -24.12 -8.37 -1.78
CA ALA A 98 -23.42 -7.38 -2.61
C ALA A 98 -24.24 -6.09 -2.72
N GLN A 99 -25.57 -6.20 -2.94
CA GLN A 99 -26.46 -5.04 -3.03
C GLN A 99 -26.56 -4.27 -1.70
N LYS A 100 -26.70 -4.98 -0.57
CA LYS A 100 -26.71 -4.35 0.78
C LYS A 100 -25.41 -3.60 1.05
N PHE A 101 -24.27 -4.20 0.69
CA PHE A 101 -22.96 -3.55 0.86
C PHE A 101 -22.82 -2.30 0.00
N ILE A 102 -23.25 -2.34 -1.27
CA ILE A 102 -23.22 -1.18 -2.17
C ILE A 102 -24.15 -0.07 -1.64
N ASN A 103 -25.33 -0.41 -1.14
CA ASN A 103 -26.27 0.56 -0.57
C ASN A 103 -25.64 1.30 0.63
N LEU A 104 -25.00 0.58 1.58
CA LEU A 104 -24.29 1.20 2.70
C LEU A 104 -23.20 2.19 2.23
N LEU A 105 -22.46 1.85 1.18
CA LEU A 105 -21.43 2.74 0.63
C LEU A 105 -22.05 3.99 -0.02
N ASN A 106 -23.17 3.85 -0.72
CA ASN A 106 -23.90 4.96 -1.33
C ASN A 106 -24.55 5.88 -0.27
N GLU A 107 -24.92 5.35 0.89
CA GLU A 107 -25.34 6.13 2.06
C GLU A 107 -24.18 6.90 2.72
N GLY A 108 -22.94 6.72 2.25
CA GLY A 108 -21.75 7.36 2.76
C GLY A 108 -21.13 6.66 3.97
N CYS A 109 -21.50 5.39 4.24
CA CYS A 109 -20.90 4.60 5.28
C CYS A 109 -19.45 4.23 4.95
N THR A 110 -18.55 4.43 5.91
CA THR A 110 -17.13 4.07 5.80
C THR A 110 -16.92 2.61 6.21
N LEU A 111 -15.83 1.98 5.69
CA LEU A 111 -15.54 0.57 5.99
C LEU A 111 -15.37 0.27 7.51
N PRO A 112 -14.63 1.09 8.29
CA PRO A 112 -14.54 0.87 9.73
C PRO A 112 -15.89 0.96 10.44
N PHE A 113 -16.77 1.86 10.00
CA PHE A 113 -18.12 1.97 10.54
C PHE A 113 -18.96 0.72 10.22
N ILE A 114 -18.94 0.25 8.97
CA ILE A 114 -19.65 -0.97 8.55
C ILE A 114 -19.12 -2.17 9.36
N ALA A 115 -17.79 -2.33 9.45
CA ALA A 115 -17.14 -3.43 10.13
C ALA A 115 -17.47 -3.51 11.62
N ARG A 116 -17.77 -2.39 12.27
CA ARG A 116 -18.06 -2.34 13.71
C ARG A 116 -19.54 -2.27 14.02
N TYR A 117 -20.30 -1.43 13.33
CA TYR A 117 -21.66 -1.05 13.72
C TYR A 117 -22.77 -1.57 12.78
N ARG A 118 -22.42 -2.22 11.65
CA ARG A 118 -23.36 -2.78 10.67
C ARG A 118 -23.02 -4.23 10.29
N LYS A 119 -22.46 -4.99 11.25
CA LYS A 119 -22.02 -6.39 11.03
C LYS A 119 -23.17 -7.29 10.55
N ASN A 120 -24.36 -7.13 11.11
CA ASN A 120 -25.54 -7.89 10.76
C ASN A 120 -25.98 -7.68 9.32
N VAL A 121 -25.80 -6.47 8.76
CA VAL A 121 -26.21 -6.15 7.39
C VAL A 121 -25.29 -6.81 6.38
N VAL A 122 -24.01 -7.02 6.76
CA VAL A 122 -22.97 -7.61 5.90
C VAL A 122 -22.61 -9.04 6.33
N ASP A 123 -23.55 -9.79 6.89
CA ASP A 123 -23.42 -11.20 7.29
C ASP A 123 -22.15 -11.50 8.11
N TYR A 124 -21.80 -10.61 9.06
CA TYR A 124 -20.63 -10.76 9.96
C TYR A 124 -19.29 -10.91 9.24
N LEU A 125 -19.15 -10.37 8.04
CA LEU A 125 -17.88 -10.37 7.31
C LEU A 125 -16.76 -9.74 8.14
N LYS A 126 -15.59 -10.38 8.12
CA LYS A 126 -14.39 -9.84 8.78
C LYS A 126 -13.92 -8.54 8.12
N PRO A 127 -13.30 -7.62 8.87
CA PRO A 127 -12.80 -6.34 8.33
C PRO A 127 -11.90 -6.49 7.10
N ASP A 128 -11.01 -7.50 7.08
CA ASP A 128 -10.14 -7.75 5.93
C ASP A 128 -10.94 -8.18 4.69
N ARG A 129 -12.00 -8.97 4.89
CA ARG A 129 -12.89 -9.37 3.79
C ARG A 129 -13.72 -8.21 3.26
N LEU A 130 -14.17 -7.30 4.14
CA LEU A 130 -14.85 -6.06 3.73
C LEU A 130 -13.92 -5.14 2.94
N GLN A 131 -12.65 -5.08 3.29
CA GLN A 131 -11.65 -4.33 2.55
C GLN A 131 -11.44 -4.92 1.14
N GLU A 132 -11.30 -6.26 1.03
CA GLU A 132 -11.21 -6.96 -0.26
C GLU A 132 -12.44 -6.68 -1.14
N LEU A 133 -13.63 -6.74 -0.55
CA LEU A 133 -14.90 -6.48 -1.22
C LEU A 133 -14.99 -5.03 -1.73
N TYR A 134 -14.54 -4.07 -0.93
CA TYR A 134 -14.48 -2.66 -1.33
C TYR A 134 -13.50 -2.42 -2.48
N GLU A 135 -12.32 -3.03 -2.42
CA GLU A 135 -11.33 -2.93 -3.52
C GLU A 135 -11.89 -3.51 -4.82
N SER A 136 -12.61 -4.63 -4.74
CA SER A 136 -13.28 -5.23 -5.90
C SER A 136 -14.41 -4.33 -6.40
N TYR A 137 -15.22 -3.76 -5.53
CA TYR A 137 -16.26 -2.79 -5.92
C TYR A 137 -15.67 -1.56 -6.62
N GLN A 138 -14.54 -1.02 -6.14
CA GLN A 138 -13.85 0.08 -6.83
C GLN A 138 -13.40 -0.30 -8.26
N LYS A 139 -13.00 -1.57 -8.47
CA LYS A 139 -12.69 -2.07 -9.82
C LYS A 139 -13.93 -2.21 -10.68
N VAL A 140 -15.04 -2.65 -10.11
CA VAL A 140 -16.34 -2.73 -10.82
C VAL A 140 -16.78 -1.33 -11.28
N ILE A 141 -16.68 -0.31 -10.44
CA ILE A 141 -16.97 1.08 -10.82
C ILE A 141 -16.06 1.55 -11.98
N GLN A 142 -14.75 1.27 -11.90
CA GLN A 142 -13.80 1.61 -12.97
C GLN A 142 -14.12 0.87 -14.26
N PHE A 143 -14.49 -0.39 -14.16
CA PHE A 143 -14.91 -1.22 -15.28
C PHE A 143 -16.19 -0.64 -15.94
N SER A 144 -17.24 -0.34 -15.18
CA SER A 144 -18.49 0.25 -15.65
C SER A 144 -18.25 1.57 -16.42
N LYS A 145 -17.43 2.47 -15.86
CA LYS A 145 -17.01 3.71 -16.53
C LYS A 145 -16.25 3.44 -17.83
N LYS A 146 -15.39 2.42 -17.85
CA LYS A 146 -14.61 2.06 -19.04
C LYS A 146 -15.51 1.46 -20.14
N VAL A 147 -16.47 0.60 -19.80
CA VAL A 147 -17.46 0.04 -20.74
C VAL A 147 -18.19 1.18 -21.46
N LYS A 148 -18.74 2.16 -20.72
CA LYS A 148 -19.40 3.33 -21.30
C LYS A 148 -18.50 4.09 -22.28
N SER A 149 -17.26 4.40 -21.86
CA SER A 149 -16.28 5.11 -22.69
C SER A 149 -15.92 4.34 -23.97
N VAL A 150 -15.81 3.01 -23.89
CA VAL A 150 -15.51 2.15 -25.05
C VAL A 150 -16.67 2.12 -26.02
N ILE A 151 -17.92 1.93 -25.55
CA ILE A 151 -19.12 1.94 -26.38
C ILE A 151 -19.27 3.28 -27.11
N GLU A 152 -19.10 4.41 -26.41
CA GLU A 152 -19.14 5.74 -27.03
C GLU A 152 -18.05 5.93 -28.10
N THR A 153 -16.83 5.45 -27.84
CA THR A 153 -15.71 5.54 -28.79
C THR A 153 -15.99 4.73 -30.05
N LEU A 154 -16.54 3.52 -29.88
CA LEU A 154 -16.91 2.66 -31.01
C LEU A 154 -18.11 3.20 -31.79
N LYS A 155 -19.12 3.80 -31.13
CA LYS A 155 -20.23 4.53 -31.77
C LYS A 155 -19.70 5.70 -32.61
N LYS A 156 -18.83 6.54 -32.09
CA LYS A 156 -18.21 7.66 -32.82
C LYS A 156 -17.38 7.20 -34.02
N SER A 157 -16.69 6.06 -33.90
CA SER A 157 -15.90 5.49 -35.02
C SER A 157 -16.69 4.63 -36.00
N LYS A 158 -18.04 4.51 -35.85
CA LYS A 158 -18.94 3.66 -36.65
C LYS A 158 -18.50 2.19 -36.75
N LYS A 159 -17.81 1.69 -35.71
CA LYS A 159 -17.32 0.30 -35.62
C LYS A 159 -18.16 -0.58 -34.69
N LEU A 160 -19.17 -0.05 -34.05
CA LEU A 160 -20.05 -0.79 -33.15
C LEU A 160 -21.07 -1.59 -33.98
N THR A 161 -20.95 -2.94 -33.89
CA THR A 161 -22.00 -3.87 -34.39
C THR A 161 -22.79 -4.43 -33.21
N PRO A 162 -24.02 -4.92 -33.38
CA PRO A 162 -24.79 -5.51 -32.27
C PRO A 162 -24.02 -6.67 -31.56
N GLU A 163 -23.27 -7.47 -32.32
CA GLU A 163 -22.49 -8.60 -31.80
C GLU A 163 -21.32 -8.10 -30.90
N ILE A 164 -20.64 -7.03 -31.33
CA ILE A 164 -19.57 -6.40 -30.56
C ILE A 164 -20.13 -5.75 -29.28
N GLU A 165 -21.26 -5.04 -29.37
CA GLU A 165 -21.94 -4.45 -28.23
C GLU A 165 -22.31 -5.51 -27.21
N GLN A 166 -22.88 -6.63 -27.64
CA GLN A 166 -23.23 -7.74 -26.76
C GLN A 166 -22.01 -8.41 -26.15
N SER A 167 -20.91 -8.55 -26.89
CA SER A 167 -19.64 -9.08 -26.38
C SER A 167 -19.00 -8.17 -25.33
N ILE A 168 -19.13 -6.84 -25.49
CA ILE A 168 -18.66 -5.85 -24.52
C ILE A 168 -19.53 -5.90 -23.25
N LEU A 169 -20.87 -5.98 -23.40
CA LEU A 169 -21.79 -6.06 -22.27
C LEU A 169 -21.67 -7.37 -21.50
N ASN A 170 -21.33 -8.46 -22.16
CA ASN A 170 -21.06 -9.77 -21.53
C ASN A 170 -19.69 -9.85 -20.85
N SER A 171 -18.83 -8.85 -21.02
CA SER A 171 -17.53 -8.78 -20.30
C SER A 171 -17.78 -8.49 -18.82
N ARG A 172 -17.05 -9.16 -17.92
CA ARG A 172 -17.23 -9.06 -16.46
C ARG A 172 -16.13 -8.28 -15.75
N ASN A 173 -14.99 -8.09 -16.40
CA ASN A 173 -13.85 -7.37 -15.84
C ASN A 173 -13.06 -6.61 -16.90
N LEU A 174 -12.15 -5.74 -16.45
CA LEU A 174 -11.32 -4.93 -17.35
C LEU A 174 -10.47 -5.76 -18.31
N SER A 175 -10.01 -6.94 -17.90
CA SER A 175 -9.20 -7.82 -18.74
C SER A 175 -10.02 -8.41 -19.88
N GLU A 176 -11.26 -8.78 -19.63
CA GLU A 176 -12.21 -9.27 -20.65
C GLU A 176 -12.59 -8.15 -21.61
N LEU A 177 -12.91 -6.97 -21.09
CA LEU A 177 -13.21 -5.81 -21.91
C LEU A 177 -12.02 -5.43 -22.81
N GLU A 178 -10.80 -5.38 -22.26
CA GLU A 178 -9.60 -5.11 -23.07
C GLU A 178 -9.35 -6.20 -24.12
N PHE A 179 -9.66 -7.44 -23.81
CA PHE A 179 -9.56 -8.55 -24.76
C PHE A 179 -10.45 -8.34 -26.00
N VAL A 180 -11.71 -7.92 -25.80
CA VAL A 180 -12.66 -7.61 -26.88
C VAL A 180 -12.29 -6.29 -27.57
N TYR A 181 -11.86 -5.29 -26.83
CA TYR A 181 -11.62 -3.94 -27.34
C TYR A 181 -10.26 -3.76 -28.02
N ALA A 182 -9.19 -4.44 -27.54
CA ALA A 182 -7.85 -4.25 -28.06
C ALA A 182 -7.73 -4.48 -29.59
N PRO A 183 -8.35 -5.53 -30.17
CA PRO A 183 -8.33 -5.74 -31.63
C PRO A 183 -9.06 -4.64 -32.41
N LEU A 184 -10.03 -3.96 -31.80
CA LEU A 184 -10.86 -2.93 -32.42
C LEU A 184 -10.24 -1.53 -32.36
N LYS A 185 -9.20 -1.32 -31.55
CA LYS A 185 -8.42 -0.09 -31.52
C LYS A 185 -7.81 0.14 -32.89
N SER A 186 -8.20 1.23 -33.57
CA SER A 186 -7.64 1.56 -34.89
C SER A 186 -6.20 2.05 -34.75
N ASN A 187 -5.25 1.21 -35.14
CA ASN A 187 -3.88 1.62 -35.41
C ASN A 187 -3.72 1.90 -36.89
N SER A 188 -3.75 3.16 -37.29
CA SER A 188 -3.57 3.57 -38.67
C SER A 188 -2.24 3.16 -39.32
N LEU A 189 -1.35 2.53 -38.56
CA LEU A 189 -0.01 2.10 -38.95
C LEU A 189 0.15 0.56 -38.97
N SER A 190 -0.91 -0.23 -38.69
CA SER A 190 -0.78 -1.69 -38.73
C SER A 190 -0.56 -2.18 -40.16
N LEU A 191 0.17 -3.30 -40.33
CA LEU A 191 0.45 -3.90 -41.65
C LEU A 191 -0.84 -4.24 -42.39
N ALA A 192 -1.86 -4.77 -41.70
CA ALA A 192 -3.17 -5.05 -42.25
C ALA A 192 -3.89 -3.78 -42.70
N GLU A 193 -3.77 -2.67 -41.96
CA GLU A 193 -4.41 -1.40 -42.29
C GLU A 193 -3.74 -0.72 -43.52
N ARG A 194 -2.42 -0.90 -43.66
CA ARG A 194 -1.71 -0.48 -44.86
C ARG A 194 -2.18 -1.27 -46.06
N ALA A 195 -2.27 -2.61 -45.95
CA ALA A 195 -2.78 -3.49 -46.99
C ALA A 195 -4.24 -3.18 -47.39
N ARG A 196 -5.11 -2.81 -46.42
CA ARG A 196 -6.48 -2.33 -46.69
C ARG A 196 -6.50 -1.05 -47.52
N LYS A 197 -5.62 -0.10 -47.22
CA LYS A 197 -5.49 1.14 -48.05
C LYS A 197 -5.12 0.90 -49.49
N LEU A 198 -4.44 -0.23 -49.79
CA LEU A 198 -4.09 -0.66 -51.13
C LEU A 198 -5.29 -1.37 -51.86
N GLY A 199 -6.48 -1.46 -51.23
CA GLY A 199 -7.67 -2.05 -51.82
C GLY A 199 -7.68 -3.59 -51.88
N ILE A 200 -6.78 -4.29 -51.17
CA ILE A 200 -6.61 -5.76 -51.25
C ILE A 200 -7.65 -6.51 -50.38
N GLU A 201 -8.34 -5.87 -49.44
CA GLU A 201 -9.23 -6.53 -48.48
C GLU A 201 -10.31 -7.42 -49.14
N PRO A 202 -11.03 -7.02 -50.21
CA PRO A 202 -12.06 -7.88 -50.86
C PRO A 202 -11.46 -9.19 -51.36
N PHE A 203 -10.25 -9.16 -51.86
CA PHE A 203 -9.54 -10.36 -52.38
C PHE A 203 -9.12 -11.26 -51.21
N ALA A 204 -8.63 -10.71 -50.13
CA ALA A 204 -8.25 -11.46 -48.92
C ALA A 204 -9.45 -12.21 -48.33
N VAL A 205 -10.62 -11.56 -48.25
CA VAL A 205 -11.85 -12.14 -47.73
C VAL A 205 -12.34 -13.28 -48.66
N ARG A 206 -12.38 -13.08 -49.98
CA ARG A 206 -12.80 -14.07 -50.93
C ARG A 206 -11.86 -15.29 -50.95
N SER A 207 -10.53 -15.04 -50.87
CA SER A 207 -9.51 -16.11 -50.77
C SER A 207 -9.68 -16.92 -49.50
N LEU A 208 -9.98 -16.29 -48.36
CA LEU A 208 -10.24 -16.97 -47.07
C LEU A 208 -11.48 -17.86 -47.13
N ASN A 209 -12.52 -17.44 -47.87
CA ASN A 209 -13.76 -18.19 -48.11
C ASN A 209 -13.64 -19.32 -49.13
N GLY A 210 -12.46 -19.54 -49.70
CA GLY A 210 -12.15 -20.67 -50.58
C GLY A 210 -12.25 -20.38 -52.06
N GLU A 211 -12.43 -19.11 -52.49
CA GLU A 211 -12.38 -18.74 -53.88
C GLU A 211 -10.96 -18.77 -54.41
N GLN A 212 -10.73 -19.40 -55.54
CA GLN A 212 -9.45 -19.35 -56.24
C GLN A 212 -9.31 -18.00 -56.94
N ILE A 213 -8.47 -17.14 -56.45
CA ILE A 213 -8.19 -15.81 -57.01
C ILE A 213 -6.77 -15.79 -57.52
N ASP A 214 -6.58 -15.40 -58.77
CA ASP A 214 -5.29 -15.16 -59.38
C ASP A 214 -4.73 -13.81 -58.86
N LEU A 215 -3.91 -13.89 -57.82
CA LEU A 215 -3.30 -12.72 -57.19
C LEU A 215 -2.25 -12.02 -58.06
N SER A 216 -1.77 -12.69 -59.14
CA SER A 216 -0.82 -12.09 -60.08
C SER A 216 -1.42 -10.88 -60.79
N ARG A 217 -2.76 -10.85 -60.97
CA ARG A 217 -3.50 -9.73 -61.55
C ARG A 217 -3.52 -8.47 -60.71
N LEU A 218 -3.12 -8.57 -59.43
CA LEU A 218 -3.06 -7.42 -58.49
C LEU A 218 -1.66 -6.76 -58.52
N CYS A 219 -0.72 -7.38 -59.21
CA CYS A 219 0.62 -6.78 -59.38
C CYS A 219 0.49 -5.54 -60.29
N ASN A 220 1.03 -4.42 -59.84
CA ASN A 220 1.07 -3.17 -60.59
C ASN A 220 2.37 -2.41 -60.33
N ASP A 221 2.52 -1.23 -60.94
CA ASP A 221 3.74 -0.38 -60.79
C ASP A 221 3.97 0.22 -59.41
N ASN A 222 3.05 -0.01 -58.48
CA ASN A 222 3.24 0.41 -57.09
C ASN A 222 4.31 -0.42 -56.42
N GLU A 223 5.29 0.23 -55.79
CA GLU A 223 6.41 -0.43 -55.10
C GLU A 223 5.96 -1.51 -54.11
N GLU A 224 4.84 -1.31 -53.41
CA GLU A 224 4.26 -2.25 -52.44
C GLU A 224 3.51 -3.41 -53.08
N LEU A 225 3.11 -3.34 -54.40
CA LEU A 225 2.41 -4.37 -55.13
C LEU A 225 3.19 -4.89 -56.35
N SER A 226 4.50 -4.57 -56.43
CA SER A 226 5.33 -4.86 -57.62
C SER A 226 5.61 -6.35 -57.83
N THR A 227 5.47 -7.22 -56.83
CA THR A 227 5.71 -8.66 -56.93
C THR A 227 4.62 -9.48 -56.29
N PHE A 228 4.42 -10.70 -56.82
CA PHE A 228 3.44 -11.66 -56.26
C PHE A 228 3.65 -11.90 -54.77
N GLU A 229 4.92 -12.03 -54.32
CA GLU A 229 5.24 -12.26 -52.91
C GLU A 229 4.80 -11.12 -52.01
N LYS A 230 4.89 -9.85 -52.48
CA LYS A 230 4.43 -8.69 -51.72
C LYS A 230 2.92 -8.68 -51.62
N VAL A 231 2.19 -8.93 -52.74
CA VAL A 231 0.73 -9.05 -52.77
C VAL A 231 0.27 -10.17 -51.83
N GLU A 232 0.91 -11.34 -51.91
CA GLU A 232 0.60 -12.47 -51.01
C GLU A 232 0.85 -12.15 -49.54
N SER A 233 1.93 -11.41 -49.24
CA SER A 233 2.23 -10.92 -47.88
C SER A 233 1.14 -9.98 -47.36
N HIS A 234 0.66 -9.04 -48.20
CA HIS A 234 -0.43 -8.14 -47.84
C HIS A 234 -1.75 -8.88 -47.62
N VAL A 235 -2.08 -9.86 -48.43
CA VAL A 235 -3.24 -10.75 -48.22
C VAL A 235 -3.10 -11.50 -46.90
N THR A 236 -1.91 -12.04 -46.62
CA THR A 236 -1.61 -12.76 -45.36
C THR A 236 -1.82 -11.88 -44.17
N HIS A 237 -1.38 -10.63 -44.20
CA HIS A 237 -1.54 -9.68 -43.08
C HIS A 237 -3.02 -9.32 -42.83
N ILE A 238 -3.86 -9.21 -43.91
CA ILE A 238 -5.28 -8.97 -43.75
C ILE A 238 -5.96 -10.21 -43.17
N VAL A 239 -5.67 -11.41 -43.71
CA VAL A 239 -6.23 -12.68 -43.19
C VAL A 239 -5.82 -12.87 -41.71
N ALA A 240 -4.58 -12.59 -41.35
CA ALA A 240 -4.12 -12.64 -39.96
C ALA A 240 -4.89 -11.69 -39.04
N ASP A 241 -5.20 -10.49 -39.52
CA ASP A 241 -5.98 -9.50 -38.78
C ASP A 241 -7.45 -9.92 -38.63
N ILE A 242 -8.04 -10.51 -39.67
CA ILE A 242 -9.41 -11.06 -39.65
C ILE A 242 -9.48 -12.19 -38.61
N ILE A 243 -8.58 -13.17 -38.69
CA ILE A 243 -8.54 -14.31 -37.74
C ILE A 243 -8.38 -13.80 -36.31
N TYR A 244 -7.45 -12.83 -36.06
CA TYR A 244 -7.17 -12.30 -34.73
C TYR A 244 -8.33 -11.51 -34.14
N LYS A 245 -9.18 -10.87 -34.98
CA LYS A 245 -10.32 -10.05 -34.54
C LYS A 245 -11.64 -10.80 -34.50
N ASP A 246 -11.69 -12.03 -35.03
CA ASP A 246 -12.92 -12.84 -35.04
C ASP A 246 -13.32 -13.21 -33.60
N THR A 247 -14.56 -12.89 -33.21
CA THR A 247 -15.06 -13.10 -31.84
C THR A 247 -15.08 -14.59 -31.45
N ARG A 248 -15.29 -15.49 -32.39
CA ARG A 248 -15.29 -16.95 -32.20
C ARG A 248 -13.88 -17.43 -31.87
N VAL A 249 -12.88 -16.95 -32.62
CA VAL A 249 -11.45 -17.25 -32.37
C VAL A 249 -11.02 -16.68 -31.03
N LEU A 250 -11.42 -15.47 -30.69
CA LEU A 250 -11.14 -14.85 -29.40
C LEU A 250 -11.72 -15.67 -28.25
N THR A 251 -12.93 -16.16 -28.35
CA THR A 251 -13.58 -17.02 -27.35
C THR A 251 -12.82 -18.35 -27.18
N GLU A 252 -12.43 -18.99 -28.27
CA GLU A 252 -11.63 -20.23 -28.21
C GLU A 252 -10.25 -19.98 -27.60
N MET A 253 -9.57 -18.89 -27.98
CA MET A 253 -8.30 -18.49 -27.38
C MET A 253 -8.40 -18.29 -25.86
N ARG A 254 -9.50 -17.75 -25.36
CA ARG A 254 -9.76 -17.58 -23.93
C ARG A 254 -9.88 -18.95 -23.24
N SER A 255 -10.72 -19.84 -23.79
CA SER A 255 -10.89 -21.20 -23.27
C SER A 255 -9.55 -21.96 -23.25
N LEU A 256 -8.78 -21.87 -24.34
CA LEU A 256 -7.46 -22.49 -24.43
C LEU A 256 -6.46 -21.91 -23.39
N LYS A 257 -6.49 -20.60 -23.16
CA LYS A 257 -5.64 -19.93 -22.18
C LYS A 257 -5.91 -20.48 -20.75
N GLU A 258 -7.18 -20.67 -20.38
CA GLU A 258 -7.56 -21.21 -19.06
C GLU A 258 -7.07 -22.65 -18.86
N GLN A 259 -7.04 -23.44 -19.93
CA GLN A 259 -6.57 -24.83 -19.92
C GLN A 259 -5.04 -24.96 -20.01
N THR A 260 -4.33 -23.89 -20.42
CA THR A 260 -2.90 -23.94 -20.72
C THR A 260 -2.04 -23.75 -19.49
N ARG A 261 -1.09 -24.68 -19.28
CA ARG A 261 -0.04 -24.53 -18.29
C ARG A 261 1.16 -23.82 -18.90
N PHE A 262 1.20 -22.51 -18.75
CA PHE A 262 2.35 -21.71 -19.19
C PHE A 262 3.58 -21.97 -18.33
N THR A 263 4.76 -21.82 -18.92
CA THR A 263 6.04 -21.93 -18.21
C THR A 263 6.80 -20.62 -18.35
N ILE A 264 7.31 -20.08 -17.25
CA ILE A 264 8.17 -18.91 -17.23
C ILE A 264 9.61 -19.37 -17.32
N GLN A 265 10.38 -18.79 -18.23
CA GLN A 265 11.81 -19.02 -18.38
C GLN A 265 12.56 -17.72 -18.23
N SER A 266 13.61 -17.71 -17.41
CA SER A 266 14.50 -16.58 -17.21
C SER A 266 15.93 -16.99 -17.53
N ASN A 267 16.63 -16.19 -18.32
CA ASN A 267 18.01 -16.40 -18.71
C ASN A 267 18.82 -15.13 -18.46
N GLN A 268 20.12 -15.29 -18.22
CA GLN A 268 21.05 -14.16 -18.17
C GLN A 268 21.14 -13.45 -19.54
N THR A 269 21.18 -12.13 -19.55
CA THR A 269 21.36 -11.35 -20.79
C THR A 269 22.84 -11.37 -21.25
N LYS A 270 23.05 -11.39 -22.55
CA LYS A 270 24.43 -11.39 -23.15
C LYS A 270 25.23 -10.12 -22.82
N SER A 271 24.56 -9.00 -22.53
CA SER A 271 25.20 -7.75 -22.13
C SER A 271 25.82 -7.82 -20.74
N SER A 272 25.17 -8.54 -19.80
CA SER A 272 25.71 -8.73 -18.45
C SER A 272 26.94 -9.67 -18.42
N THR A 273 27.13 -10.51 -19.46
CA THR A 273 28.27 -11.40 -19.58
C THR A 273 29.51 -10.68 -20.14
N LYS A 274 29.32 -9.66 -21.01
CA LYS A 274 30.42 -8.86 -21.56
C LYS A 274 31.04 -7.86 -20.58
N GLY A 275 30.27 -7.37 -19.64
CA GLY A 275 30.74 -6.43 -18.59
C GLY A 275 31.81 -7.01 -17.67
N LYS A 276 31.95 -8.34 -17.54
CA LYS A 276 32.97 -8.97 -16.71
C LYS A 276 34.39 -8.89 -17.29
N MET A 277 34.54 -8.54 -18.59
CA MET A 277 35.85 -8.42 -19.23
C MET A 277 36.39 -6.98 -19.34
N GLU A 278 35.58 -5.97 -19.01
CA GLU A 278 35.97 -4.54 -19.13
C GLU A 278 35.99 -3.79 -17.78
N GLU A 279 35.82 -4.49 -16.64
CA GLU A 279 35.66 -3.88 -15.31
C GLU A 279 36.93 -3.44 -14.59
N GLU A 280 38.14 -3.50 -15.21
CA GLU A 280 39.31 -2.92 -14.55
C GLU A 280 39.42 -1.38 -14.64
N ASN A 281 38.57 -0.66 -15.39
CA ASN A 281 38.80 0.76 -15.62
C ASN A 281 37.58 1.72 -15.65
N LYS A 282 36.38 1.34 -15.21
CA LYS A 282 35.30 2.31 -15.11
C LYS A 282 34.53 2.15 -13.78
N LYS A 283 34.62 3.15 -12.91
CA LYS A 283 33.64 3.39 -11.83
C LYS A 283 32.26 3.58 -12.47
N TYR A 284 31.50 2.50 -12.60
CA TYR A 284 30.11 2.53 -12.99
C TYR A 284 29.24 2.58 -11.75
N ASP A 285 28.34 3.56 -11.71
CA ASP A 285 27.10 3.60 -10.93
C ASP A 285 26.16 2.46 -11.35
N SER A 286 26.55 1.19 -11.22
CA SER A 286 25.64 0.07 -11.40
C SER A 286 24.94 -0.20 -10.06
N LYS A 287 23.69 0.21 -9.97
CA LYS A 287 22.83 0.06 -8.77
C LYS A 287 22.60 -1.37 -8.32
N SER A 288 23.05 -2.41 -9.04
CA SER A 288 22.79 -3.81 -8.70
C SER A 288 23.94 -4.73 -9.12
N ASP A 289 24.34 -5.59 -8.19
CA ASP A 289 25.26 -6.70 -8.43
C ASP A 289 24.53 -7.82 -9.21
N PRO A 290 24.96 -8.19 -10.42
CA PRO A 290 24.37 -9.30 -11.19
C PRO A 290 24.31 -10.62 -10.42
N GLU A 291 25.21 -10.84 -9.45
CA GLU A 291 25.21 -12.04 -8.62
C GLU A 291 23.95 -12.20 -7.76
N THR A 292 23.27 -11.11 -7.47
CA THR A 292 21.98 -11.12 -6.75
C THR A 292 20.91 -11.95 -7.49
N TYR A 293 20.97 -11.99 -8.82
CA TYR A 293 20.01 -12.71 -9.67
C TYR A 293 20.50 -14.09 -10.12
N LYS A 294 21.62 -14.58 -9.63
CA LYS A 294 22.25 -15.85 -10.04
C LYS A 294 21.31 -17.06 -9.97
N ILE A 295 20.41 -17.08 -8.99
CA ILE A 295 19.40 -18.14 -8.82
C ILE A 295 18.35 -18.17 -9.95
N TYR A 296 18.23 -17.10 -10.73
CA TYR A 296 17.31 -16.98 -11.85
C TYR A 296 18.00 -17.11 -13.22
N PHE A 297 19.29 -17.42 -13.27
CA PHE A 297 19.98 -17.76 -14.51
C PHE A 297 19.55 -19.15 -14.94
N ASP A 298 19.13 -19.30 -16.21
CA ASP A 298 18.62 -20.55 -16.80
C ASP A 298 17.48 -21.22 -15.98
N TRP A 299 16.67 -20.39 -15.31
CA TRP A 299 15.57 -20.83 -14.47
C TRP A 299 14.29 -21.05 -15.29
N LYS A 300 13.61 -22.17 -15.02
CA LYS A 300 12.31 -22.53 -15.62
C LYS A 300 11.33 -22.98 -14.55
N CYS A 301 10.09 -22.45 -14.58
CA CYS A 301 9.05 -22.83 -13.64
C CYS A 301 7.66 -22.74 -14.28
N PRO A 302 6.78 -23.71 -14.10
CA PRO A 302 5.38 -23.59 -14.47
C PRO A 302 4.72 -22.42 -13.71
N MET A 303 3.88 -21.65 -14.40
CA MET A 303 3.29 -20.39 -13.90
C MET A 303 2.67 -20.52 -12.49
N HIS A 304 1.92 -21.60 -12.24
CA HIS A 304 1.21 -21.81 -10.97
C HIS A 304 2.11 -22.17 -9.79
N PHE A 305 3.39 -22.51 -10.02
CA PHE A 305 4.38 -22.72 -8.97
C PHE A 305 5.27 -21.50 -8.74
N VAL A 306 5.22 -20.49 -9.60
CA VAL A 306 5.99 -19.25 -9.43
C VAL A 306 5.48 -18.50 -8.21
N LYS A 307 6.35 -18.22 -7.26
CA LYS A 307 6.01 -17.46 -6.05
C LYS A 307 6.01 -15.96 -6.35
N SER A 308 5.20 -15.20 -5.61
CA SER A 308 5.05 -13.76 -5.78
C SER A 308 6.38 -13.01 -5.66
N TYR A 309 7.21 -13.34 -4.68
CA TYR A 309 8.53 -12.73 -4.53
C TYR A 309 9.49 -13.06 -5.69
N GLN A 310 9.37 -14.26 -6.30
CA GLN A 310 10.15 -14.62 -7.49
C GLN A 310 9.72 -13.78 -8.69
N THR A 311 8.41 -13.58 -8.87
CA THR A 311 7.87 -12.72 -9.94
C THR A 311 8.42 -11.30 -9.84
N LEU A 312 8.39 -10.70 -8.65
CA LEU A 312 8.91 -9.33 -8.43
C LEU A 312 10.43 -9.27 -8.65
N ALA A 313 11.19 -10.26 -8.14
CA ALA A 313 12.63 -10.32 -8.34
C ALA A 313 13.02 -10.48 -9.82
N ILE A 314 12.30 -11.33 -10.57
CA ILE A 314 12.53 -11.55 -12.01
C ILE A 314 12.20 -10.28 -12.81
N ASN A 315 11.09 -9.59 -12.47
CA ASN A 315 10.73 -8.34 -13.13
C ASN A 315 11.80 -7.26 -12.88
N ARG A 316 12.28 -7.12 -11.65
CA ARG A 316 13.39 -6.20 -11.34
C ARG A 316 14.64 -6.53 -12.12
N GLY A 317 15.04 -7.81 -12.17
CA GLY A 317 16.21 -8.23 -12.93
C GLY A 317 16.09 -7.99 -14.45
N GLU A 318 14.85 -8.01 -14.99
CA GLU A 318 14.57 -7.64 -16.37
C GLU A 318 14.66 -6.12 -16.59
N ASP A 319 14.10 -5.31 -15.68
CA ASP A 319 14.18 -3.84 -15.72
C ASP A 319 15.63 -3.35 -15.62
N GLU A 320 16.46 -4.01 -14.81
CA GLU A 320 17.90 -3.78 -14.68
C GLU A 320 18.71 -4.39 -15.82
N LYS A 321 18.06 -5.04 -16.79
CA LYS A 321 18.69 -5.67 -17.99
C LYS A 321 19.68 -6.80 -17.67
N VAL A 322 19.61 -7.36 -16.48
CA VAL A 322 20.40 -8.54 -16.08
C VAL A 322 19.74 -9.83 -16.57
N LEU A 323 18.41 -9.90 -16.53
CA LEU A 323 17.62 -11.05 -16.93
C LEU A 323 16.86 -10.80 -18.24
N SER A 324 16.62 -11.87 -19.00
CA SER A 324 15.68 -11.91 -20.13
C SER A 324 14.63 -12.96 -19.86
N VAL A 325 13.35 -12.53 -19.80
CA VAL A 325 12.24 -13.39 -19.37
C VAL A 325 11.33 -13.72 -20.55
N LYS A 326 10.99 -15.00 -20.69
CA LYS A 326 10.11 -15.52 -21.76
C LYS A 326 9.00 -16.36 -21.19
N VAL A 327 7.82 -16.28 -21.80
CA VAL A 327 6.72 -17.19 -21.55
C VAL A 327 6.72 -18.28 -22.61
N ILE A 328 6.84 -19.52 -22.19
CA ILE A 328 6.78 -20.68 -23.07
C ILE A 328 5.32 -21.12 -23.17
N ILE A 329 4.81 -21.13 -24.39
CA ILE A 329 3.47 -21.58 -24.73
C ILE A 329 3.63 -22.99 -25.33
N PRO A 330 2.93 -24.01 -24.84
CA PRO A 330 3.00 -25.36 -25.39
C PRO A 330 2.52 -25.41 -26.84
N ASP A 331 3.13 -26.25 -27.67
CA ASP A 331 2.81 -26.37 -29.11
C ASP A 331 1.39 -26.86 -29.37
N TRP A 332 0.82 -27.62 -28.41
CA TRP A 332 -0.57 -28.09 -28.56
C TRP A 332 -1.58 -26.92 -28.59
N PHE A 333 -1.26 -25.76 -28.01
CA PHE A 333 -2.10 -24.56 -28.07
C PHE A 333 -2.30 -24.10 -29.52
N TYR A 334 -1.20 -23.98 -30.28
CA TYR A 334 -1.25 -23.63 -31.71
C TYR A 334 -2.03 -24.67 -32.51
N ASN A 335 -1.73 -25.97 -32.33
CA ASN A 335 -2.36 -27.06 -33.06
C ASN A 335 -3.87 -27.13 -32.83
N ARG A 336 -4.32 -26.84 -31.60
CA ARG A 336 -5.76 -26.83 -31.30
C ARG A 336 -6.46 -25.61 -31.87
N LEU A 337 -5.82 -24.44 -31.79
CA LEU A 337 -6.32 -23.22 -32.41
C LEU A 337 -6.39 -23.34 -33.92
N GLU A 338 -5.39 -23.98 -34.56
CA GLU A 338 -5.40 -24.27 -36.00
C GLU A 338 -6.59 -25.14 -36.40
N ARG A 339 -6.80 -26.26 -35.72
CA ARG A 339 -7.96 -27.13 -35.98
C ARG A 339 -9.27 -26.35 -35.87
N TYR A 340 -9.42 -25.51 -34.88
CA TYR A 340 -10.61 -24.70 -34.71
C TYR A 340 -10.79 -23.70 -35.87
N CYS A 341 -9.73 -22.97 -36.23
CA CYS A 341 -9.82 -22.03 -37.36
C CYS A 341 -10.17 -22.72 -38.69
N LEU A 342 -9.67 -23.94 -38.94
CA LEU A 342 -10.02 -24.73 -40.10
C LEU A 342 -11.50 -25.14 -40.18
N THR A 343 -12.23 -25.13 -39.07
CA THR A 343 -13.69 -25.34 -39.06
C THR A 343 -14.48 -24.08 -39.43
N LEU A 344 -13.87 -22.90 -39.27
CA LEU A 344 -14.57 -21.61 -39.50
C LEU A 344 -14.52 -21.13 -40.95
N TRP A 345 -13.44 -21.48 -41.68
CA TRP A 345 -13.22 -21.01 -43.08
C TRP A 345 -12.88 -22.14 -43.99
N LYS A 346 -13.22 -21.98 -45.29
CA LYS A 346 -13.12 -23.04 -46.32
C LYS A 346 -11.70 -23.21 -46.85
N SER A 347 -10.89 -22.14 -46.87
CA SER A 347 -9.52 -22.22 -47.43
C SER A 347 -8.49 -22.69 -46.44
N SER A 348 -8.08 -23.94 -46.50
CA SER A 348 -7.03 -24.47 -45.59
C SER A 348 -5.68 -23.77 -45.78
N TYR A 349 -5.32 -23.36 -46.97
CA TYR A 349 -4.06 -22.69 -47.29
C TYR A 349 -3.96 -21.30 -46.59
N TRP A 350 -4.98 -20.45 -46.83
CA TRP A 350 -4.99 -19.10 -46.29
C TRP A 350 -5.18 -19.07 -44.75
N VAL A 351 -5.96 -20.01 -44.25
CA VAL A 351 -6.15 -20.15 -42.79
C VAL A 351 -4.80 -20.49 -42.11
N ARG A 352 -4.06 -21.47 -42.62
CA ARG A 352 -2.74 -21.85 -42.07
C ARG A 352 -1.73 -20.72 -42.17
N LYS A 353 -1.64 -20.08 -43.34
CA LYS A 353 -0.68 -19.00 -43.59
C LYS A 353 -0.99 -17.75 -42.73
N GLY A 354 -2.25 -17.34 -42.74
CA GLY A 354 -2.75 -16.22 -41.94
C GLY A 354 -2.68 -16.49 -40.45
N LEU A 355 -3.04 -17.70 -39.99
CA LEU A 355 -2.95 -18.05 -38.57
C LEU A 355 -1.49 -18.12 -38.10
N ASN A 356 -0.55 -18.62 -38.89
CA ASN A 356 0.87 -18.62 -38.53
C ASN A 356 1.40 -17.21 -38.36
N ASP A 357 1.05 -16.25 -39.23
CA ASP A 357 1.40 -14.84 -39.06
C ASP A 357 0.69 -14.24 -37.83
N ALA A 358 -0.61 -14.48 -37.69
CA ALA A 358 -1.36 -14.01 -36.52
C ALA A 358 -0.79 -14.54 -35.22
N TYR A 359 -0.44 -15.83 -35.16
CA TYR A 359 0.12 -16.46 -33.97
C TYR A 359 1.44 -15.87 -33.56
N ASN A 360 2.40 -15.78 -34.48
CA ASN A 360 3.76 -15.32 -34.16
C ASN A 360 3.83 -13.81 -33.90
N ARG A 361 3.08 -13.00 -34.64
CA ARG A 361 3.13 -11.54 -34.60
C ARG A 361 2.14 -10.91 -33.64
N LEU A 362 0.97 -11.50 -33.44
CA LEU A 362 -0.13 -10.91 -32.66
C LEU A 362 -0.44 -11.72 -31.40
N ILE A 363 -0.77 -13.03 -31.54
CA ILE A 363 -1.29 -13.87 -30.45
C ILE A 363 -0.23 -14.18 -29.39
N LYS A 364 0.93 -14.72 -29.81
CA LYS A 364 2.00 -15.12 -28.91
C LYS A 364 2.55 -13.95 -28.07
N PRO A 365 2.86 -12.77 -28.65
CA PRO A 365 3.26 -11.60 -27.86
C PRO A 365 2.15 -11.08 -26.93
N TRP A 366 0.89 -11.15 -27.38
CA TRP A 366 -0.25 -10.75 -26.57
C TRP A 366 -0.42 -11.69 -25.36
N LEU A 367 -0.44 -13.02 -25.58
CA LEU A 367 -0.52 -14.02 -24.50
C LEU A 367 0.61 -13.85 -23.48
N SER A 368 1.84 -13.65 -23.97
CA SER A 368 3.01 -13.45 -23.11
C SER A 368 2.86 -12.23 -22.23
N ARG A 369 2.40 -11.10 -22.79
CA ARG A 369 2.13 -9.89 -22.01
C ARG A 369 1.01 -10.09 -21.00
N GLN A 370 -0.06 -10.76 -21.39
CA GLN A 370 -1.20 -11.03 -20.52
C GLN A 370 -0.81 -11.91 -19.32
N VAL A 371 -0.14 -13.02 -19.57
CA VAL A 371 0.36 -13.94 -18.53
C VAL A 371 1.31 -13.21 -17.56
N ARG A 372 2.24 -12.40 -18.10
CA ARG A 372 3.17 -11.61 -17.28
C ARG A 372 2.45 -10.57 -16.43
N SER A 373 1.47 -9.87 -17.01
CA SER A 373 0.65 -8.87 -16.30
C SER A 373 -0.14 -9.49 -15.16
N GLU A 374 -0.77 -10.65 -15.39
CA GLU A 374 -1.53 -11.37 -14.36
C GLU A 374 -0.64 -11.85 -13.20
N LEU A 375 0.53 -12.42 -13.51
CA LEU A 375 1.50 -12.82 -12.49
C LEU A 375 1.99 -11.62 -11.67
N THR A 376 2.30 -10.51 -12.33
CA THR A 376 2.77 -9.29 -11.68
C THR A 376 1.68 -8.71 -10.77
N ALA A 377 0.44 -8.63 -11.25
CA ALA A 377 -0.68 -8.12 -10.46
C ALA A 377 -0.95 -8.99 -9.21
N ALA A 378 -0.91 -10.31 -9.36
CA ALA A 378 -1.05 -11.24 -8.24
C ALA A 378 0.10 -11.09 -7.22
N ALA A 379 1.34 -10.96 -7.71
CA ALA A 379 2.50 -10.78 -6.87
C ALA A 379 2.48 -9.46 -6.10
N GLN A 380 2.07 -8.38 -6.75
CA GLN A 380 1.91 -7.07 -6.11
C GLN A 380 0.83 -7.10 -5.04
N LYS A 381 -0.32 -7.73 -5.30
CA LYS A 381 -1.41 -7.87 -4.32
C LYS A 381 -0.94 -8.62 -3.06
N GLU A 382 -0.21 -9.73 -3.22
CA GLU A 382 0.31 -10.50 -2.08
C GLU A 382 1.38 -9.72 -1.29
N ALA A 383 2.26 -9.00 -1.98
CA ALA A 383 3.25 -8.14 -1.33
C ALA A 383 2.59 -7.01 -0.52
N VAL A 384 1.59 -6.32 -1.08
CA VAL A 384 0.82 -5.30 -0.37
C VAL A 384 0.14 -5.89 0.87
N LYS A 385 -0.48 -7.08 0.77
CA LYS A 385 -1.09 -7.78 1.91
C LYS A 385 -0.08 -8.05 3.03
N THR A 386 1.14 -8.43 2.69
CA THR A 386 2.22 -8.61 3.67
C THR A 386 2.61 -7.29 4.34
N PHE A 387 2.71 -6.20 3.55
CA PHE A 387 3.10 -4.89 4.08
C PHE A 387 2.03 -4.30 4.99
N THR A 388 0.76 -4.41 4.63
CA THR A 388 -0.36 -3.97 5.48
C THR A 388 -0.42 -4.73 6.77
N ALA A 389 -0.20 -6.06 6.75
CA ALA A 389 -0.15 -6.88 7.96
C ALA A 389 1.03 -6.53 8.88
N ASN A 390 2.21 -6.23 8.31
CA ASN A 390 3.36 -5.77 9.08
C ASN A 390 3.12 -4.38 9.68
N LEU A 391 2.53 -3.45 8.91
CA LEU A 391 2.20 -2.11 9.39
C LEU A 391 1.17 -2.17 10.53
N GLU A 392 0.10 -2.97 10.37
CA GLU A 392 -0.93 -3.14 11.39
C GLU A 392 -0.34 -3.57 12.73
N LYS A 393 0.53 -4.59 12.72
CA LYS A 393 1.20 -5.05 13.93
C LYS A 393 2.16 -4.03 14.53
N TYR A 394 2.85 -3.27 13.67
CA TYR A 394 3.77 -2.25 14.12
C TYR A 394 3.03 -1.09 14.81
N LEU A 395 1.89 -0.67 14.25
CA LEU A 395 1.03 0.36 14.86
C LEU A 395 0.35 -0.11 16.16
N LEU A 396 0.06 -1.41 16.28
CA LEU A 396 -0.54 -2.02 17.47
C LEU A 396 0.49 -2.48 18.51
N THR A 397 1.74 -2.01 18.44
CA THR A 397 2.75 -2.25 19.48
C THR A 397 2.27 -1.65 20.80
N GLU A 398 2.45 -2.40 21.92
CA GLU A 398 1.99 -2.00 23.26
C GLU A 398 2.74 -0.74 23.75
N PRO A 399 2.03 0.32 24.16
CA PRO A 399 2.65 1.54 24.69
C PRO A 399 3.16 1.35 26.12
N VAL A 400 4.26 2.00 26.46
CA VAL A 400 4.80 2.03 27.81
C VAL A 400 4.41 3.35 28.48
N LYS A 401 3.26 3.37 29.15
CA LYS A 401 2.70 4.60 29.77
C LYS A 401 3.34 4.91 31.14
N ASN A 402 3.20 6.17 31.54
CA ASN A 402 3.60 6.68 32.87
C ASN A 402 5.08 6.48 33.23
N ARG A 403 5.99 6.64 32.25
CA ARG A 403 7.44 6.51 32.42
C ARG A 403 8.18 7.72 31.84
N THR A 404 9.29 8.07 32.47
CA THR A 404 10.28 9.00 31.90
C THR A 404 11.21 8.21 30.99
N ILE A 405 11.29 8.57 29.72
CA ILE A 405 11.97 7.77 28.68
C ILE A 405 13.09 8.59 28.04
N ALA A 406 14.26 7.99 27.90
CA ALA A 406 15.35 8.52 27.09
C ALA A 406 15.38 7.80 25.73
N GLY A 407 15.28 8.52 24.64
CA GLY A 407 15.48 8.00 23.29
C GLY A 407 16.92 8.26 22.83
N LEU A 408 17.58 7.22 22.32
CA LEU A 408 18.92 7.29 21.77
C LEU A 408 18.87 7.02 20.27
N ASP A 409 19.37 7.95 19.46
CA ASP A 409 19.58 7.82 18.02
C ASP A 409 21.08 7.69 17.74
N PRO A 410 21.61 6.44 17.58
CA PRO A 410 23.04 6.18 17.53
C PRO A 410 23.65 6.56 16.17
N GLY A 411 24.92 6.99 16.17
CA GLY A 411 25.65 7.31 14.95
C GLY A 411 27.16 7.33 15.15
N PHE A 412 27.92 6.77 14.20
CA PHE A 412 29.38 6.69 14.29
C PHE A 412 30.09 8.05 14.19
N LYS A 413 29.65 8.92 13.27
CA LYS A 413 30.30 10.21 12.98
C LYS A 413 29.58 11.40 13.61
N ALA A 414 28.26 11.34 13.62
CA ALA A 414 27.41 12.42 14.12
C ALA A 414 27.19 12.36 15.64
N GLY A 415 27.79 11.39 16.34
CA GLY A 415 27.54 11.13 17.74
C GLY A 415 26.20 10.42 17.99
N CYS A 416 25.93 10.09 19.23
CA CYS A 416 24.67 9.55 19.69
C CYS A 416 23.80 10.71 20.21
N LYS A 417 22.65 10.92 19.61
CA LYS A 417 21.67 11.94 20.01
C LYS A 417 20.80 11.36 21.11
N VAL A 418 20.57 12.13 22.14
CA VAL A 418 19.80 11.77 23.34
C VAL A 418 18.64 12.74 23.47
N GLY A 419 17.41 12.22 23.57
CA GLY A 419 16.22 13.00 23.82
C GLY A 419 15.45 12.43 25.00
N ILE A 420 15.09 13.24 25.98
CA ILE A 420 14.38 12.80 27.18
C ILE A 420 12.99 13.40 27.21
N ILE A 421 12.01 12.56 27.47
CA ILE A 421 10.61 12.93 27.57
C ILE A 421 10.03 12.51 28.93
N ASN A 422 9.04 13.28 29.40
CA ASN A 422 8.26 12.92 30.58
C ASN A 422 7.15 11.89 30.22
N ALA A 423 6.38 11.50 31.23
CA ALA A 423 5.26 10.57 31.07
C ALA A 423 4.15 11.05 30.11
N ASN A 424 4.08 12.34 29.82
CA ASN A 424 3.13 12.94 28.86
C ASN A 424 3.71 13.09 27.44
N GLY A 425 4.96 12.69 27.22
CA GLY A 425 5.65 12.83 25.92
C GLY A 425 6.23 14.23 25.67
N GLU A 426 6.25 15.11 26.68
CA GLU A 426 6.85 16.44 26.58
C GLU A 426 8.37 16.36 26.74
N LYS A 427 9.08 17.17 25.97
CA LYS A 427 10.53 17.26 26.04
C LYS A 427 11.01 17.80 27.38
N LEU A 428 11.89 17.06 28.07
CA LEU A 428 12.62 17.52 29.26
C LEU A 428 14.01 18.05 28.89
N ASP A 429 14.75 17.31 28.05
CA ASP A 429 16.09 17.68 27.60
C ASP A 429 16.44 17.01 26.26
N ALA A 430 17.44 17.57 25.57
CA ALA A 430 17.99 16.92 24.39
C ALA A 430 19.44 17.38 24.16
N CYS A 431 20.34 16.42 23.91
CA CYS A 431 21.77 16.68 23.68
C CYS A 431 22.39 15.66 22.74
N THR A 432 23.62 15.89 22.33
CA THR A 432 24.44 14.92 21.58
C THR A 432 25.64 14.52 22.44
N ILE A 433 25.86 13.22 22.55
CA ILE A 433 27.04 12.65 23.21
C ILE A 433 27.92 11.95 22.14
N TYR A 434 29.20 11.82 22.40
CA TYR A 434 30.16 11.21 21.49
C TYR A 434 30.81 10.00 22.14
N PRO A 435 30.16 8.85 22.24
CA PRO A 435 30.72 7.65 22.84
C PRO A 435 31.85 7.07 21.98
N ASP A 436 32.94 6.59 22.64
CA ASP A 436 33.96 5.80 21.94
C ASP A 436 33.48 4.36 21.78
N LEU A 437 32.78 4.10 20.68
CA LEU A 437 32.16 2.79 20.37
C LEU A 437 33.19 1.71 19.99
N ARG A 438 34.47 2.08 19.82
CA ARG A 438 35.53 1.14 19.38
C ARG A 438 36.47 0.71 20.52
N ARG A 439 36.56 1.50 21.57
CA ARG A 439 37.46 1.27 22.72
C ARG A 439 36.64 1.25 23.99
N HIS A 440 36.78 0.20 24.78
CA HIS A 440 36.22 0.15 26.14
C HIS A 440 37.11 0.97 27.09
N ASN A 441 36.85 2.27 27.13
CA ASN A 441 37.59 3.16 28.05
C ASN A 441 36.71 3.46 29.27
N GLU A 442 37.09 2.99 30.44
CA GLU A 442 36.34 3.21 31.70
C GLU A 442 36.16 4.69 32.04
N ASN A 443 37.04 5.56 31.56
CA ASN A 443 36.96 7.01 31.74
C ASN A 443 36.24 7.79 30.61
N ASP A 444 35.35 7.14 29.86
CA ASP A 444 34.61 7.81 28.81
C ASP A 444 33.73 8.97 29.32
N ASN A 445 34.05 10.18 28.84
CA ASN A 445 33.29 11.37 29.20
C ASN A 445 31.84 11.32 28.76
N ALA A 446 31.54 10.65 27.64
CA ALA A 446 30.19 10.46 27.16
C ALA A 446 29.37 9.60 28.15
N ALA A 447 29.95 8.56 28.72
CA ALA A 447 29.31 7.75 29.74
C ALA A 447 28.97 8.53 31.00
N LYS A 448 29.91 9.38 31.45
CA LYS A 448 29.69 10.28 32.60
C LYS A 448 28.57 11.29 32.35
N GLN A 449 28.56 11.90 31.14
CA GLN A 449 27.50 12.83 30.73
C GLN A 449 26.16 12.14 30.69
N LEU A 450 26.07 10.94 30.04
CA LEU A 450 24.83 10.22 29.97
C LEU A 450 24.27 9.83 31.33
N ARG A 451 25.11 9.27 32.22
CA ARG A 451 24.70 8.95 33.60
C ARG A 451 24.18 10.17 34.37
N ALA A 452 24.87 11.33 34.25
CA ALA A 452 24.44 12.56 34.90
C ALA A 452 23.06 13.01 34.44
N ILE A 453 22.80 12.94 33.14
CA ILE A 453 21.51 13.33 32.54
C ILE A 453 20.41 12.33 32.95
N LEU A 454 20.66 11.01 32.84
CA LEU A 454 19.70 9.97 33.22
C LEU A 454 19.30 10.07 34.70
N SER A 455 20.27 10.34 35.60
CA SER A 455 20.00 10.53 37.02
C SER A 455 19.26 11.84 37.31
N LYS A 456 19.62 12.95 36.63
CA LYS A 456 18.97 14.27 36.80
C LYS A 456 17.46 14.19 36.55
N TYR A 457 17.04 13.47 35.50
CA TYR A 457 15.64 13.37 35.12
C TYR A 457 14.96 12.08 35.59
N ARG A 458 15.65 11.23 36.38
CA ARG A 458 15.15 9.95 36.90
C ARG A 458 14.55 9.09 35.79
N VAL A 459 15.34 8.83 34.74
CA VAL A 459 14.87 8.06 33.57
C VAL A 459 14.61 6.60 33.95
N ASP A 460 13.43 6.11 33.62
CA ASP A 460 13.01 4.75 33.92
C ASP A 460 13.39 3.75 32.84
N LEU A 461 13.58 4.22 31.59
CA LEU A 461 13.72 3.36 30.41
C LEU A 461 14.49 4.06 29.30
N ILE A 462 15.30 3.29 28.57
CA ILE A 462 16.04 3.76 27.40
C ILE A 462 15.46 3.10 26.14
N GLY A 463 15.01 3.91 25.16
CA GLY A 463 14.70 3.49 23.82
C GLY A 463 15.90 3.68 22.89
N LEU A 464 16.46 2.63 22.34
CA LEU A 464 17.61 2.67 21.43
C LEU A 464 17.19 2.42 20.00
N GLY A 465 17.45 3.37 19.10
CA GLY A 465 17.20 3.23 17.65
C GLY A 465 17.93 2.04 17.06
N ASN A 466 17.27 1.29 16.15
CA ASN A 466 17.81 0.05 15.58
C ASN A 466 18.64 0.25 14.30
N GLY A 467 19.05 1.47 14.00
CA GLY A 467 19.83 1.79 12.80
C GLY A 467 21.34 1.57 12.95
N THR A 468 22.06 2.45 12.25
CA THR A 468 23.53 2.41 12.23
C THR A 468 24.10 2.59 13.65
N ALA A 469 25.11 1.79 14.03
CA ALA A 469 25.76 1.80 15.36
C ALA A 469 24.87 1.38 16.54
N CYS A 470 23.69 0.79 16.31
CA CYS A 470 22.81 0.32 17.37
C CYS A 470 23.50 -0.71 18.29
N ARG A 471 24.15 -1.72 17.72
CA ARG A 471 24.77 -2.82 18.47
C ARG A 471 26.00 -2.38 19.23
N GLU A 472 26.79 -1.52 18.62
CA GLU A 472 27.97 -0.95 19.27
C GLU A 472 27.57 -0.06 20.44
N THR A 473 26.49 0.72 20.28
CA THR A 473 25.93 1.54 21.38
C THR A 473 25.31 0.68 22.48
N GLU A 474 24.60 -0.40 22.13
CA GLU A 474 24.10 -1.36 23.12
C GLU A 474 25.23 -1.99 23.94
N SER A 475 26.30 -2.45 23.26
CA SER A 475 27.51 -2.99 23.91
C SER A 475 28.21 -1.94 24.81
N TRP A 476 28.30 -0.70 24.32
CA TRP A 476 28.84 0.41 25.07
C TRP A 476 28.03 0.74 26.34
N LEU A 477 26.68 0.75 26.26
CA LEU A 477 25.80 0.92 27.43
C LEU A 477 26.01 -0.17 28.48
N LYS A 478 26.24 -1.43 28.05
CA LYS A 478 26.52 -2.57 28.91
C LYS A 478 27.89 -2.46 29.57
N SER A 479 28.94 -2.17 28.80
CA SER A 479 30.31 -2.07 29.30
C SER A 479 30.50 -0.96 30.36
N HIS A 480 29.62 0.04 30.32
CA HIS A 480 29.60 1.12 31.31
C HIS A 480 28.53 0.94 32.41
N TYR A 481 27.93 -0.25 32.54
CA TYR A 481 26.93 -0.60 33.58
C TYR A 481 25.69 0.30 33.60
N ILE A 482 25.37 0.98 32.47
CA ILE A 482 24.19 1.85 32.36
C ILE A 482 22.94 0.99 32.21
N SER A 483 23.02 -0.07 31.42
CA SER A 483 21.91 -0.99 31.13
C SER A 483 21.57 -1.94 32.29
N GLU A 484 22.40 -2.04 33.33
CA GLU A 484 22.11 -2.84 34.52
C GLU A 484 21.04 -2.17 35.41
N ASN A 485 21.07 -0.85 35.46
CA ASN A 485 20.17 -0.06 36.30
C ASN A 485 18.90 0.41 35.55
N ILE A 486 19.01 0.64 34.26
CA ILE A 486 17.92 1.16 33.42
C ILE A 486 17.72 0.22 32.22
N PRO A 487 16.54 -0.38 32.05
CA PRO A 487 16.26 -1.28 30.95
C PRO A 487 16.39 -0.57 29.58
N VAL A 488 16.92 -1.28 28.59
CA VAL A 488 17.10 -0.79 27.22
C VAL A 488 16.18 -1.56 26.29
N ILE A 489 15.39 -0.83 25.49
CA ILE A 489 14.50 -1.37 24.46
C ILE A 489 15.00 -0.93 23.09
N ILE A 490 15.15 -1.88 22.15
CA ILE A 490 15.47 -1.56 20.76
C ILE A 490 14.20 -1.13 20.04
N VAL A 491 14.21 0.08 19.44
CA VAL A 491 13.07 0.73 18.77
C VAL A 491 13.37 0.87 17.29
N PRO A 492 12.45 0.50 16.40
CA PRO A 492 12.59 0.77 14.97
C PRO A 492 12.64 2.29 14.71
N GLU A 493 13.75 2.76 14.10
CA GLU A 493 13.96 4.18 13.83
C GLU A 493 13.50 4.65 12.46
N GLN A 494 13.03 3.72 11.57
CA GLN A 494 12.65 4.04 10.22
C GLN A 494 11.65 5.20 10.18
N GLY A 495 11.93 6.18 9.32
CA GLY A 495 11.13 7.39 9.19
C GLY A 495 11.32 8.46 10.28
N ALA A 496 12.09 8.20 11.37
CA ALA A 496 12.35 9.22 12.39
C ALA A 496 13.12 10.42 11.83
N SER A 497 14.13 10.16 11.00
CA SER A 497 14.90 11.22 10.31
C SER A 497 14.05 11.97 9.27
N ILE A 498 13.08 11.31 8.63
CA ILE A 498 12.16 11.98 7.68
C ILE A 498 11.19 12.87 8.46
N TYR A 499 10.67 12.38 9.59
CA TYR A 499 9.81 13.17 10.46
C TYR A 499 10.56 14.41 10.99
N SER A 500 11.80 14.29 11.44
CA SER A 500 12.56 15.39 12.06
C SER A 500 12.71 16.63 11.18
N VAL A 501 12.71 16.47 9.85
CA VAL A 501 12.77 17.59 8.89
C VAL A 501 11.40 17.98 8.33
N SER A 502 10.31 17.35 8.78
CA SER A 502 8.96 17.63 8.32
C SER A 502 8.43 18.96 8.84
N LYS A 503 7.41 19.50 8.14
CA LYS A 503 6.73 20.73 8.59
C LYS A 503 5.99 20.54 9.91
N GLU A 504 5.50 19.33 10.19
CA GLU A 504 4.87 18.96 11.43
C GLU A 504 5.87 19.02 12.60
N ALA A 505 7.05 18.43 12.45
CA ALA A 505 8.11 18.45 13.44
C ALA A 505 8.61 19.88 13.73
N GLN A 506 8.75 20.71 12.67
CA GLN A 506 9.14 22.12 12.81
C GLN A 506 8.10 22.95 13.55
N LYS A 507 6.81 22.63 13.44
CA LYS A 507 5.74 23.28 14.21
C LYS A 507 5.71 22.83 15.67
N GLU A 508 5.97 21.54 15.94
CA GLU A 508 6.05 21.00 17.30
C GLU A 508 7.32 21.48 18.05
N HIS A 509 8.41 21.72 17.31
CA HIS A 509 9.73 22.07 17.86
C HIS A 509 10.39 23.19 17.04
N PRO A 510 9.88 24.44 17.07
CA PRO A 510 10.33 25.52 16.19
C PRO A 510 11.81 25.92 16.40
N ASP A 511 12.31 25.81 17.63
CA ASP A 511 13.65 26.26 18.01
C ASP A 511 14.64 25.11 18.23
N MET A 512 14.38 23.92 17.65
CA MET A 512 15.19 22.74 17.92
C MET A 512 15.94 22.26 16.68
N ASP A 513 17.18 21.80 16.89
CA ASP A 513 17.94 21.13 15.83
C ASP A 513 17.19 19.87 15.36
N PRO A 514 16.88 19.74 14.04
CA PRO A 514 16.23 18.56 13.48
C PRO A 514 16.90 17.23 13.85
N ASN A 515 18.21 17.24 14.04
CA ASN A 515 18.96 16.06 14.44
C ASN A 515 18.55 15.53 15.83
N LEU A 516 18.17 16.39 16.75
CA LEU A 516 17.76 16.01 18.11
C LEU A 516 16.29 15.56 18.16
N ILE A 517 15.47 16.01 17.20
CA ILE A 517 14.05 15.61 17.10
C ILE A 517 13.91 14.11 16.83
N SER A 518 14.85 13.50 16.08
CA SER A 518 14.85 12.04 15.85
C SER A 518 14.94 11.23 17.14
N ALA A 519 15.77 11.63 18.07
CA ALA A 519 15.91 10.97 19.37
C ALA A 519 14.65 11.13 20.25
N LEU A 520 13.99 12.29 20.22
CA LEU A 520 12.69 12.48 20.88
C LEU A 520 11.60 11.60 20.25
N SER A 521 11.61 11.47 18.92
CA SER A 521 10.67 10.58 18.21
C SER A 521 10.88 9.12 18.63
N ILE A 522 12.12 8.66 18.77
CA ILE A 522 12.42 7.30 19.29
C ILE A 522 11.87 7.12 20.70
N ALA A 523 12.05 8.09 21.61
CA ALA A 523 11.47 8.01 22.95
C ALA A 523 9.94 7.95 22.92
N ARG A 524 9.28 8.79 22.12
CA ARG A 524 7.82 8.81 21.96
C ARG A 524 7.26 7.53 21.35
N ARG A 525 8.01 6.86 20.45
CA ARG A 525 7.61 5.55 19.90
C ARG A 525 7.57 4.44 20.95
N VAL A 526 8.26 4.61 22.07
CA VAL A 526 8.13 3.70 23.23
C VAL A 526 6.93 4.06 24.07
N LEU A 527 6.71 5.37 24.30
CA LEU A 527 5.62 5.88 25.12
C LEU A 527 4.23 5.63 24.50
N ASP A 528 4.07 6.02 23.24
CA ASP A 528 2.85 5.84 22.44
C ASP A 528 3.22 5.61 20.96
N PRO A 529 3.43 4.34 20.56
CA PRO A 529 3.83 4.01 19.21
C PRO A 529 2.85 4.52 18.16
N LEU A 530 1.54 4.36 18.38
CA LEU A 530 0.51 4.74 17.42
C LEU A 530 0.53 6.25 17.18
N ALA A 531 0.50 7.05 18.23
CA ALA A 531 0.46 8.52 18.14
C ALA A 531 1.68 9.10 17.43
N GLU A 532 2.84 8.47 17.56
CA GLU A 532 4.08 8.94 16.93
C GLU A 532 4.25 8.43 15.50
N LEU A 533 3.99 7.13 15.26
CA LEU A 533 4.18 6.52 13.95
C LEU A 533 3.26 7.08 12.87
N ILE A 534 2.05 7.50 13.21
CA ILE A 534 1.11 8.10 12.24
C ILE A 534 1.51 9.49 11.76
N LYS A 535 2.48 10.15 12.41
CA LYS A 535 3.08 11.41 11.93
C LYS A 535 3.99 11.18 10.71
N VAL A 536 4.47 9.95 10.53
CA VAL A 536 5.30 9.52 9.40
C VAL A 536 4.41 8.96 8.30
N GLU A 537 4.69 9.28 7.03
CA GLU A 537 4.00 8.61 5.93
C GLU A 537 4.24 7.09 5.99
N PRO A 538 3.19 6.25 5.91
CA PRO A 538 3.31 4.81 6.14
C PRO A 538 4.32 4.10 5.24
N LYS A 539 4.52 4.58 4.01
CA LYS A 539 5.54 4.06 3.07
C LYS A 539 6.99 4.22 3.58
N ASN A 540 7.23 5.15 4.51
CA ASN A 540 8.56 5.44 5.06
C ASN A 540 8.86 4.66 6.35
N LEU A 541 7.93 3.83 6.82
CA LEU A 541 8.08 3.02 8.03
C LEU A 541 8.84 1.69 7.82
N GLY A 542 9.30 1.41 6.60
CA GLY A 542 10.15 0.25 6.32
C GLY A 542 9.47 -1.11 6.47
N VAL A 543 8.17 -1.21 6.24
CA VAL A 543 7.35 -2.41 6.48
C VAL A 543 7.45 -3.50 5.40
N GLY A 544 8.26 -3.31 4.36
CA GLY A 544 8.38 -4.29 3.27
C GLY A 544 9.66 -4.22 2.46
N LEU A 545 10.05 -5.38 1.87
CA LEU A 545 11.28 -5.54 1.11
C LEU A 545 11.16 -5.15 -0.38
N TYR A 546 9.96 -5.27 -0.97
CA TYR A 546 9.70 -5.08 -2.40
C TYR A 546 8.89 -3.81 -2.68
N GLN A 547 9.04 -2.80 -1.84
CA GLN A 547 8.25 -1.56 -1.92
C GLN A 547 8.42 -0.83 -3.26
N HIS A 548 9.64 -0.86 -3.83
CA HIS A 548 9.95 -0.20 -5.11
C HIS A 548 9.38 -0.91 -6.34
N ASP A 549 8.96 -2.18 -6.20
CA ASP A 549 8.41 -3.00 -7.28
C ASP A 549 6.87 -2.90 -7.38
N ILE A 550 6.27 -2.12 -6.46
CA ILE A 550 4.82 -1.91 -6.38
C ILE A 550 4.47 -0.51 -6.85
N PRO A 551 3.40 -0.33 -7.64
CA PRO A 551 2.92 1.00 -8.02
C PRO A 551 2.69 1.88 -6.78
N PRO A 552 3.32 3.07 -6.69
CA PRO A 552 3.29 3.91 -5.47
C PRO A 552 1.87 4.19 -4.97
N LYS A 553 0.95 4.49 -5.88
CA LYS A 553 -0.44 4.79 -5.52
C LYS A 553 -1.18 3.59 -4.91
N MET A 554 -0.93 2.37 -5.42
CA MET A 554 -1.53 1.15 -4.89
C MET A 554 -1.06 0.89 -3.45
N LEU A 555 0.25 1.03 -3.23
CA LEU A 555 0.85 0.86 -1.90
C LEU A 555 0.33 1.92 -0.92
N GLU A 556 0.36 3.19 -1.30
CA GLU A 556 -0.08 4.32 -0.47
C GLU A 556 -1.54 4.16 -0.05
N THR A 557 -2.43 3.84 -1.00
CA THR A 557 -3.86 3.63 -0.70
C THR A 557 -4.07 2.48 0.31
N ALA A 558 -3.38 1.36 0.15
CA ALA A 558 -3.52 0.21 1.03
C ALA A 558 -2.94 0.47 2.43
N LEU A 559 -1.79 1.15 2.52
CA LEU A 559 -1.18 1.50 3.79
C LEU A 559 -2.02 2.56 4.54
N ASP A 560 -2.57 3.56 3.86
CA ASP A 560 -3.45 4.57 4.45
C ASP A 560 -4.74 3.95 5.00
N ALA A 561 -5.35 3.01 4.25
CA ALA A 561 -6.51 2.26 4.74
C ALA A 561 -6.18 1.42 5.98
N THR A 562 -4.97 0.86 6.06
CA THR A 562 -4.52 0.12 7.26
C THR A 562 -4.37 1.03 8.46
N VAL A 563 -3.81 2.23 8.30
CA VAL A 563 -3.71 3.22 9.38
C VAL A 563 -5.11 3.64 9.85
N GLU A 564 -6.04 3.93 8.93
CA GLU A 564 -7.43 4.27 9.28
C GLU A 564 -8.13 3.13 10.05
N LYS A 565 -7.94 1.88 9.61
CA LYS A 565 -8.44 0.68 10.29
C LYS A 565 -7.91 0.60 11.73
N VAL A 566 -6.60 0.76 11.93
CA VAL A 566 -5.96 0.65 13.26
C VAL A 566 -6.39 1.79 14.18
N VAL A 567 -6.35 3.03 13.72
CA VAL A 567 -6.80 4.19 14.50
C VAL A 567 -8.27 4.06 14.91
N SER A 568 -9.11 3.59 13.98
CA SER A 568 -10.52 3.31 14.28
C SER A 568 -10.70 2.15 15.26
N LEU A 569 -9.84 1.11 15.21
CA LEU A 569 -9.87 -0.02 16.13
C LEU A 569 -9.56 0.41 17.58
N VAL A 570 -8.51 1.19 17.77
CA VAL A 570 -8.08 1.66 19.09
C VAL A 570 -9.03 2.72 19.64
N GLY A 571 -9.53 3.61 18.80
CA GLY A 571 -10.30 4.79 19.17
C GLY A 571 -9.39 5.89 19.73
N VAL A 572 -9.86 7.12 19.70
CA VAL A 572 -9.04 8.31 19.98
C VAL A 572 -9.75 9.26 20.94
N ASP A 573 -9.07 9.73 21.97
CA ASP A 573 -9.58 10.81 22.82
C ASP A 573 -9.52 12.15 22.07
N ILE A 574 -10.68 12.77 21.84
CA ILE A 574 -10.82 14.02 21.09
C ILE A 574 -10.09 15.19 21.75
N ASN A 575 -9.96 15.16 23.09
CA ASN A 575 -9.34 16.25 23.84
C ASN A 575 -7.81 16.23 23.80
N THR A 576 -7.20 15.07 23.60
CA THR A 576 -5.73 14.92 23.59
C THR A 576 -5.16 14.66 22.19
N ALA A 577 -5.99 14.19 21.26
CA ALA A 577 -5.54 13.76 19.93
C ALA A 577 -4.85 14.85 19.12
N SER A 578 -3.79 14.46 18.41
CA SER A 578 -3.11 15.31 17.41
C SER A 578 -3.92 15.45 16.12
N GLN A 579 -3.61 16.47 15.30
CA GLN A 579 -4.21 16.63 13.98
C GLN A 579 -3.97 15.40 13.09
N ALA A 580 -2.75 14.83 13.15
CA ALA A 580 -2.38 13.64 12.41
C ALA A 580 -3.27 12.44 12.77
N MET A 581 -3.64 12.30 14.04
CA MET A 581 -4.52 11.25 14.55
C MET A 581 -5.97 11.47 14.13
N LEU A 582 -6.50 12.68 14.34
CA LEU A 582 -7.89 13.01 14.01
C LEU A 582 -8.19 12.85 12.52
N ARG A 583 -7.29 13.23 11.62
CA ARG A 583 -7.49 13.07 10.16
C ARG A 583 -7.58 11.61 9.69
N ARG A 584 -7.15 10.65 10.52
CA ARG A 584 -7.18 9.20 10.23
C ARG A 584 -8.44 8.52 10.78
N ILE A 585 -9.31 9.26 11.43
CA ILE A 585 -10.59 8.74 11.89
C ILE A 585 -11.60 8.75 10.75
N SER A 586 -12.35 7.66 10.61
CA SER A 586 -13.43 7.50 9.66
C SER A 586 -14.34 8.73 9.60
N GLY A 587 -14.57 9.25 8.40
CA GLY A 587 -15.41 10.43 8.17
C GLY A 587 -14.75 11.78 8.45
N LEU A 588 -13.51 11.82 8.99
CA LEU A 588 -12.76 13.05 9.18
C LEU A 588 -11.71 13.26 8.09
N ASN A 589 -11.37 14.51 7.82
CA ASN A 589 -10.29 14.91 6.94
C ASN A 589 -9.44 16.00 7.62
N ASP A 590 -8.33 16.40 6.99
CA ASP A 590 -7.40 17.39 7.55
C ASP A 590 -8.08 18.73 7.90
N GLY A 591 -9.02 19.19 7.07
CA GLY A 591 -9.77 20.42 7.33
C GLY A 591 -10.71 20.31 8.54
N ARG A 592 -11.40 19.17 8.69
CA ARG A 592 -12.25 18.90 9.84
C ARG A 592 -11.43 18.71 11.12
N ALA A 593 -10.30 18.01 11.03
CA ALA A 593 -9.39 17.84 12.16
C ALA A 593 -8.87 19.18 12.70
N LYS A 594 -8.46 20.11 11.83
CA LYS A 594 -8.07 21.48 12.23
C LYS A 594 -9.19 22.22 12.97
N LYS A 595 -10.43 22.11 12.47
CA LYS A 595 -11.58 22.76 13.10
C LYS A 595 -11.94 22.17 14.45
N ILE A 596 -11.77 20.85 14.63
CA ILE A 596 -11.93 20.20 15.95
C ILE A 596 -10.91 20.75 16.93
N ILE A 597 -9.64 20.86 16.52
CA ILE A 597 -8.58 21.42 17.37
C ILE A 597 -8.84 22.88 17.74
N ALA A 598 -9.23 23.71 16.76
CA ALA A 598 -9.59 25.11 17.03
C ALA A 598 -10.77 25.20 18.02
N TYR A 599 -11.84 24.43 17.79
CA TYR A 599 -12.98 24.39 18.72
C TYR A 599 -12.57 24.00 20.14
N ARG A 600 -11.69 22.99 20.27
CA ARG A 600 -11.13 22.54 21.56
C ARG A 600 -10.37 23.65 22.28
N GLN A 601 -9.57 24.43 21.53
CA GLN A 601 -8.79 25.55 22.08
C GLN A 601 -9.69 26.71 22.52
N ASP A 602 -10.72 27.02 21.73
CA ASP A 602 -11.63 28.15 21.96
C ASP A 602 -12.62 27.87 23.11
N ASN A 603 -13.02 26.59 23.31
CA ASN A 603 -14.11 26.24 24.25
C ASN A 603 -13.63 25.41 25.47
N GLY A 604 -12.31 25.22 25.67
CA GLY A 604 -11.75 24.50 26.82
C GLY A 604 -11.91 22.97 26.75
N GLY A 605 -12.22 22.43 25.58
CA GLY A 605 -12.37 21.00 25.35
C GLY A 605 -13.81 20.56 25.09
N PHE A 606 -13.99 19.24 24.85
CA PHE A 606 -15.29 18.59 24.66
C PHE A 606 -15.72 17.90 25.94
N THR A 607 -16.95 18.12 26.37
CA THR A 607 -17.55 17.47 27.54
C THR A 607 -18.46 16.30 27.14
N THR A 608 -18.95 16.30 25.89
CA THR A 608 -19.76 15.21 25.33
C THR A 608 -19.43 15.02 23.85
N ARG A 609 -19.65 13.80 23.34
CA ARG A 609 -19.57 13.52 21.89
C ARG A 609 -20.54 14.36 21.06
N ALA A 610 -21.71 14.67 21.57
CA ALA A 610 -22.71 15.46 20.86
C ALA A 610 -22.22 16.87 20.49
N GLU A 611 -21.27 17.42 21.25
CA GLU A 611 -20.67 18.74 20.95
C GLU A 611 -19.87 18.77 19.65
N ILE A 612 -19.47 17.63 19.12
CA ILE A 612 -18.79 17.51 17.81
C ILE A 612 -19.68 18.09 16.70
N LEU A 613 -21.00 18.00 16.82
CA LEU A 613 -21.94 18.61 15.87
C LEU A 613 -21.91 20.15 15.85
N LYS A 614 -21.37 20.79 16.91
CA LYS A 614 -21.17 22.24 16.94
C LYS A 614 -19.97 22.69 16.10
N VAL A 615 -19.06 21.78 15.72
CA VAL A 615 -17.88 22.08 14.92
C VAL A 615 -18.25 22.34 13.46
N SER A 616 -17.89 23.51 12.95
CA SER A 616 -18.18 23.91 11.56
C SER A 616 -17.68 22.89 10.54
N GLY A 617 -18.59 22.40 9.68
CA GLY A 617 -18.27 21.41 8.62
C GLY A 617 -18.40 19.94 9.06
N ILE A 618 -18.93 19.68 10.25
CA ILE A 618 -19.35 18.35 10.69
C ILE A 618 -20.87 18.30 10.69
N GLY A 619 -21.46 17.62 9.70
CA GLY A 619 -22.88 17.37 9.62
C GLY A 619 -23.28 16.03 10.27
N LYS A 620 -24.58 15.71 10.27
CA LYS A 620 -25.14 14.48 10.87
C LYS A 620 -24.47 13.19 10.34
N ILE A 621 -24.28 13.09 9.02
CA ILE A 621 -23.65 11.92 8.40
C ILE A 621 -22.19 11.78 8.88
N THR A 622 -21.41 12.86 8.85
CA THR A 622 -20.02 12.85 9.33
C THR A 622 -19.94 12.47 10.80
N TYR A 623 -20.82 13.03 11.63
CA TYR A 623 -20.91 12.70 13.05
C TYR A 623 -21.20 11.22 13.26
N GLN A 624 -22.18 10.65 12.56
CA GLN A 624 -22.50 9.23 12.61
C GLN A 624 -21.30 8.36 12.29
N GLN A 625 -20.49 8.74 11.29
CA GLN A 625 -19.32 7.96 10.90
C GLN A 625 -18.16 8.03 11.89
N CYS A 626 -17.95 9.17 12.57
CA CYS A 626 -16.80 9.39 13.45
C CYS A 626 -17.07 9.19 14.95
N ALA A 627 -18.32 9.40 15.40
CA ALA A 627 -18.65 9.46 16.83
C ALA A 627 -18.24 8.22 17.63
N GLY A 628 -18.41 7.03 17.06
CA GLY A 628 -18.04 5.78 17.75
C GLY A 628 -16.53 5.52 17.87
N PHE A 629 -15.70 6.27 17.13
CA PHE A 629 -14.25 6.17 17.16
C PHE A 629 -13.58 7.29 17.96
N LEU A 630 -14.35 8.32 18.35
CA LEU A 630 -13.91 9.42 19.20
C LEU A 630 -14.36 9.15 20.64
N LYS A 631 -13.45 9.22 21.59
CA LYS A 631 -13.73 9.08 23.03
C LYS A 631 -13.69 10.46 23.72
N VAL A 632 -14.44 10.63 24.78
CA VAL A 632 -14.35 11.76 25.72
C VAL A 632 -14.15 11.16 27.10
N LEU A 633 -12.89 11.08 27.55
CA LEU A 633 -12.54 10.33 28.76
C LEU A 633 -12.99 11.03 30.03
N THR A 634 -13.02 12.38 30.04
CA THR A 634 -13.38 13.23 31.17
C THR A 634 -14.75 13.90 31.00
N GLY A 635 -15.63 13.26 30.21
CA GLY A 635 -16.93 13.81 29.86
C GLY A 635 -18.02 13.62 30.93
N THR A 636 -19.20 14.25 30.70
CA THR A 636 -20.36 14.13 31.56
C THR A 636 -21.18 12.84 31.33
N GLU A 637 -21.13 12.26 30.12
CA GLU A 637 -21.77 10.99 29.77
C GLU A 637 -20.71 9.86 29.81
N PRO A 638 -20.80 8.89 30.76
CA PRO A 638 -19.81 7.82 30.89
C PRO A 638 -19.66 6.96 29.64
N LEU A 639 -20.73 6.78 28.86
CA LEU A 639 -20.70 6.01 27.61
C LEU A 639 -19.81 6.66 26.54
N ASP A 640 -19.56 7.97 26.63
CA ASP A 640 -18.68 8.69 25.70
C ASP A 640 -17.19 8.27 25.84
N ALA A 641 -16.82 7.65 26.97
CA ALA A 641 -15.49 7.08 27.15
C ALA A 641 -15.32 5.70 26.49
N THR A 642 -16.38 5.10 25.94
CA THR A 642 -16.40 3.74 25.40
C THR A 642 -16.39 3.69 23.88
N ILE A 643 -16.29 2.49 23.31
CA ILE A 643 -16.47 2.23 21.88
C ILE A 643 -17.94 2.14 21.43
N ILE A 644 -18.90 2.28 22.35
CA ILE A 644 -20.33 2.18 22.05
C ILE A 644 -20.75 3.41 21.25
N HIS A 645 -21.47 3.19 20.14
CA HIS A 645 -21.96 4.27 19.30
C HIS A 645 -23.14 5.00 19.98
N PRO A 646 -23.28 6.33 19.81
CA PRO A 646 -24.39 7.09 20.38
C PRO A 646 -25.78 6.55 20.03
N GLU A 647 -25.97 5.96 18.85
CA GLU A 647 -27.22 5.29 18.44
C GLU A 647 -27.61 4.14 19.38
N SER A 648 -26.65 3.49 20.02
CA SER A 648 -26.85 2.31 20.88
C SER A 648 -26.88 2.65 22.37
N TYR A 649 -26.86 3.95 22.78
CA TYR A 649 -26.83 4.34 24.19
C TYR A 649 -28.09 3.92 24.93
N SER A 650 -29.29 4.02 24.33
CA SER A 650 -30.53 3.54 24.90
C SER A 650 -30.48 2.05 25.24
N ILE A 651 -29.95 1.24 24.30
CA ILE A 651 -29.80 -0.22 24.47
C ILE A 651 -28.77 -0.53 25.55
N ALA A 652 -27.63 0.18 25.56
CA ALA A 652 -26.59 0.00 26.57
C ALA A 652 -27.12 0.33 28.00
N LYS A 653 -27.92 1.37 28.15
CA LYS A 653 -28.56 1.75 29.42
C LYS A 653 -29.59 0.69 29.87
N LEU A 654 -30.38 0.15 28.97
CA LEU A 654 -31.32 -0.94 29.27
C LEU A 654 -30.59 -2.24 29.63
N PHE A 655 -29.52 -2.60 28.89
CA PHE A 655 -28.73 -3.76 29.21
C PHE A 655 -28.04 -3.65 30.58
N ALA A 656 -27.42 -2.52 30.90
CA ALA A 656 -26.82 -2.25 32.21
C ALA A 656 -27.85 -2.40 33.35
N LYS A 657 -29.08 -1.87 33.17
CA LYS A 657 -30.16 -2.06 34.12
C LYS A 657 -30.56 -3.54 34.29
N LYS A 658 -30.62 -4.30 33.18
CA LYS A 658 -30.96 -5.73 33.20
C LYS A 658 -29.92 -6.56 33.95
N ILE A 659 -28.64 -6.28 33.80
CA ILE A 659 -27.54 -6.95 34.52
C ILE A 659 -27.30 -6.35 35.92
N GLY A 660 -28.00 -5.29 36.28
CA GLY A 660 -27.92 -4.65 37.60
C GLY A 660 -26.60 -3.94 37.87
N VAL A 661 -25.98 -3.29 36.86
CA VAL A 661 -24.77 -2.48 37.02
C VAL A 661 -25.06 -1.00 36.83
N ASN A 662 -24.30 -0.15 37.52
CA ASN A 662 -24.46 1.30 37.47
C ASN A 662 -23.48 1.86 36.42
N ILE A 663 -23.99 2.47 35.35
CA ILE A 663 -23.15 3.05 34.27
C ILE A 663 -22.24 4.17 34.79
N LYS A 664 -22.59 4.87 35.86
CA LYS A 664 -21.74 5.90 36.46
C LYS A 664 -20.41 5.35 36.98
N GLU A 665 -20.34 4.05 37.26
CA GLU A 665 -19.14 3.38 37.74
C GLU A 665 -18.28 2.81 36.60
N LEU A 666 -18.68 3.00 35.34
CA LEU A 666 -18.03 2.46 34.16
C LEU A 666 -16.55 2.87 34.05
N THR A 667 -16.16 4.03 34.55
CA THR A 667 -14.78 4.53 34.56
C THR A 667 -13.94 4.00 35.74
N GLN A 668 -14.55 3.23 36.66
CA GLN A 668 -13.83 2.66 37.81
C GLN A 668 -13.16 1.34 37.48
N SER A 669 -12.00 1.08 38.07
CA SER A 669 -11.15 -0.08 37.76
C SER A 669 -11.80 -1.44 38.05
N HIS A 670 -12.74 -1.50 38.99
CA HIS A 670 -13.44 -2.72 39.40
C HIS A 670 -14.66 -3.06 38.52
N PHE A 671 -15.15 -2.10 37.69
CA PHE A 671 -16.34 -2.27 36.88
C PHE A 671 -16.30 -3.49 35.93
N PRO A 672 -15.22 -3.73 35.19
CA PRO A 672 -15.10 -4.89 34.31
C PRO A 672 -15.30 -6.23 35.03
N GLU A 673 -14.71 -6.38 36.21
CA GLU A 673 -14.82 -7.61 37.02
C GLU A 673 -16.26 -7.85 37.54
N VAL A 674 -16.96 -6.76 37.90
CA VAL A 674 -18.36 -6.83 38.29
C VAL A 674 -19.25 -7.25 37.13
N VAL A 675 -19.00 -6.67 35.94
CA VAL A 675 -19.71 -7.06 34.71
C VAL A 675 -19.47 -8.53 34.39
N GLU A 676 -18.21 -9.00 34.45
CA GLU A 676 -17.85 -10.37 34.13
C GLU A 676 -18.58 -11.37 35.05
N ARG A 677 -18.61 -11.11 36.36
CA ARG A 677 -19.35 -11.94 37.32
C ARG A 677 -20.86 -11.96 37.05
N LYS A 678 -21.45 -10.81 36.75
CA LYS A 678 -22.89 -10.69 36.53
C LYS A 678 -23.35 -11.20 35.16
N THR A 679 -22.47 -11.27 34.20
CA THR A 679 -22.75 -11.80 32.86
C THR A 679 -22.36 -13.26 32.65
N ALA A 680 -21.75 -13.90 33.67
CA ALA A 680 -21.48 -15.33 33.65
C ALA A 680 -22.79 -16.11 33.56
N GLY A 681 -23.04 -16.77 32.41
CA GLY A 681 -24.26 -17.55 32.15
C GLY A 681 -25.41 -16.79 31.46
N ILE A 682 -25.22 -15.55 31.04
CA ILE A 682 -26.23 -14.84 30.24
C ILE A 682 -26.20 -15.34 28.79
N ASP A 683 -27.36 -15.76 28.28
CA ASP A 683 -27.53 -16.05 26.85
C ASP A 683 -27.80 -14.75 26.09
N LEU A 684 -26.85 -14.37 25.21
CA LEU A 684 -26.93 -13.17 24.40
C LEU A 684 -28.05 -13.25 23.36
N LEU A 685 -28.40 -14.43 22.85
CA LEU A 685 -29.48 -14.60 21.88
C LEU A 685 -30.84 -14.31 22.49
N ILE A 686 -31.09 -14.78 23.72
CA ILE A 686 -32.33 -14.50 24.45
C ILE A 686 -32.38 -13.01 24.81
N THR A 687 -31.27 -12.50 25.35
CA THR A 687 -31.17 -11.10 25.78
C THR A 687 -31.33 -10.12 24.61
N SER A 688 -30.86 -10.45 23.40
CA SER A 688 -31.02 -9.59 22.22
C SER A 688 -32.48 -9.47 21.79
N LYS A 689 -33.22 -10.57 21.86
CA LYS A 689 -34.67 -10.56 21.58
C LYS A 689 -35.45 -9.71 22.60
N ASP A 690 -35.12 -9.84 23.91
CA ASP A 690 -35.77 -9.07 24.98
C ASP A 690 -35.50 -7.56 24.85
N LEU A 691 -34.34 -7.17 24.35
CA LEU A 691 -33.95 -5.76 24.16
C LEU A 691 -34.23 -5.25 22.74
N ASN A 692 -34.87 -6.07 21.90
CA ASN A 692 -35.18 -5.77 20.50
C ASN A 692 -33.99 -5.20 19.75
N THR A 693 -32.84 -5.91 19.81
CA THR A 693 -31.57 -5.51 19.20
C THR A 693 -30.83 -6.70 18.59
N ASP A 694 -29.80 -6.43 17.80
CA ASP A 694 -28.94 -7.46 17.24
C ASP A 694 -27.96 -8.02 18.27
N VAL A 695 -27.63 -9.30 18.13
CA VAL A 695 -26.62 -9.97 18.96
C VAL A 695 -25.27 -9.27 18.88
N SER A 696 -24.85 -8.83 17.67
CA SER A 696 -23.60 -8.11 17.45
C SER A 696 -23.51 -6.79 18.21
N THR A 697 -24.63 -6.07 18.35
CA THR A 697 -24.70 -4.83 19.14
C THR A 697 -24.54 -5.13 20.62
N LEU A 698 -25.17 -6.19 21.15
CA LEU A 698 -24.98 -6.60 22.52
C LEU A 698 -23.58 -7.12 22.82
N GLU A 699 -22.97 -7.90 21.92
CA GLU A 699 -21.58 -8.32 22.03
C GLU A 699 -20.62 -7.13 22.12
N LEU A 700 -20.87 -6.10 21.30
CA LEU A 700 -20.07 -4.88 21.33
C LEU A 700 -20.26 -4.13 22.66
N ILE A 701 -21.48 -3.99 23.15
CA ILE A 701 -21.77 -3.36 24.43
C ILE A 701 -21.13 -4.13 25.57
N LEU A 702 -21.26 -5.46 25.60
CA LEU A 702 -20.65 -6.33 26.61
C LEU A 702 -19.12 -6.24 26.57
N SER A 703 -18.52 -6.26 25.38
CA SER A 703 -17.06 -6.11 25.23
C SER A 703 -16.59 -4.75 25.73
N ALA A 704 -17.36 -3.68 25.46
CA ALA A 704 -17.04 -2.34 25.93
C ALA A 704 -17.15 -2.20 27.47
N PHE A 705 -18.08 -2.91 28.10
CA PHE A 705 -18.24 -2.94 29.55
C PHE A 705 -17.18 -3.78 30.26
N LYS A 706 -16.65 -4.82 29.61
CA LYS A 706 -15.55 -5.65 30.12
C LYS A 706 -14.15 -5.03 29.91
N GLN A 707 -14.06 -3.96 29.11
CA GLN A 707 -12.80 -3.27 28.86
C GLN A 707 -12.43 -2.41 30.06
N LYS A 708 -11.18 -2.50 30.52
CA LYS A 708 -10.69 -1.63 31.59
C LYS A 708 -10.64 -0.17 31.13
N PRO A 709 -11.00 0.76 32.02
CA PRO A 709 -10.86 2.20 31.73
C PRO A 709 -9.39 2.49 31.38
N TYR A 710 -9.17 3.29 30.32
CA TYR A 710 -7.85 3.69 29.83
C TYR A 710 -6.96 2.56 29.24
N GLU A 711 -7.40 1.29 29.17
CA GLU A 711 -6.79 0.30 28.31
C GLU A 711 -7.26 0.53 26.86
N ASP A 712 -6.30 0.84 25.99
CA ASP A 712 -6.56 0.83 24.56
C ASP A 712 -6.74 -0.63 24.12
N ASN A 713 -7.49 -0.89 23.02
CA ASN A 713 -7.67 -2.22 22.42
C ASN A 713 -6.35 -2.73 21.78
N VAL A 714 -5.23 -2.38 22.37
CA VAL A 714 -3.91 -2.81 21.94
C VAL A 714 -3.73 -4.22 22.48
N ILE A 715 -3.68 -5.16 21.57
CA ILE A 715 -3.42 -6.55 21.92
C ILE A 715 -1.98 -6.59 22.45
N SER A 716 -1.77 -7.21 23.60
CA SER A 716 -0.45 -7.43 24.21
C SER A 716 0.41 -8.32 23.28
N PHE A 717 0.94 -7.74 22.20
CA PHE A 717 1.67 -8.50 21.17
C PHE A 717 3.18 -8.48 21.33
N CYS A 718 3.73 -7.52 22.07
CA CYS A 718 5.18 -7.42 22.20
C CYS A 718 5.56 -6.86 23.57
N ARG A 719 5.81 -7.71 24.55
CA ARG A 719 6.59 -7.28 25.71
C ARG A 719 7.98 -6.88 25.22
N PRO A 720 8.51 -5.73 25.71
CA PRO A 720 9.86 -5.31 25.34
C PRO A 720 10.86 -6.43 25.61
N VAL A 721 11.71 -6.73 24.64
CA VAL A 721 12.73 -7.76 24.79
C VAL A 721 13.91 -7.15 25.51
N TYR A 722 14.07 -7.47 26.77
CA TYR A 722 15.31 -7.18 27.49
C TYR A 722 16.42 -8.08 26.93
N SER A 723 17.46 -7.46 26.33
CA SER A 723 18.56 -8.21 25.72
C SER A 723 19.36 -8.96 26.76
N VAL A 724 19.47 -10.28 26.61
CA VAL A 724 20.40 -11.13 27.38
C VAL A 724 21.52 -11.52 26.43
N SER A 725 22.76 -11.12 26.77
CA SER A 725 24.07 -11.47 26.17
C SER A 725 24.21 -11.47 24.65
N VAL A 726 24.97 -10.53 24.11
CA VAL A 726 25.40 -10.46 22.71
C VAL A 726 26.55 -11.45 22.46
N GLN A 727 26.36 -12.37 21.50
CA GLN A 727 27.46 -13.13 20.90
C GLN A 727 27.77 -12.49 19.53
N THR A 728 29.05 -12.40 19.18
CA THR A 728 29.44 -11.92 17.83
C THR A 728 29.19 -13.02 16.80
N SER A 729 28.85 -12.63 15.54
CA SER A 729 28.59 -13.59 14.45
C SER A 729 29.77 -14.53 14.15
N GLU A 730 30.99 -14.13 14.50
CA GLU A 730 32.22 -14.92 14.32
C GLU A 730 32.34 -16.12 15.28
N GLN A 731 31.60 -16.10 16.38
CA GLN A 731 31.62 -17.16 17.41
C GLN A 731 30.49 -18.19 17.23
N LEU A 732 29.64 -18.01 16.22
CA LEU A 732 28.49 -18.89 15.97
C LEU A 732 28.92 -20.12 15.19
N THR A 733 28.62 -21.28 15.75
CA THR A 733 28.75 -22.58 15.09
C THR A 733 27.37 -23.09 14.65
N ALA A 734 27.34 -23.90 13.59
CA ALA A 734 26.14 -24.63 13.22
C ALA A 734 25.66 -25.52 14.38
N GLY A 735 24.38 -25.50 14.69
CA GLY A 735 23.77 -26.18 15.84
C GLY A 735 23.61 -25.29 17.09
N THR A 736 24.14 -24.06 17.12
CA THR A 736 23.94 -23.14 18.25
C THR A 736 22.48 -22.70 18.32
N THR A 737 21.84 -22.83 19.48
CA THR A 737 20.49 -22.35 19.75
C THR A 737 20.55 -20.90 20.23
N LEU A 738 19.75 -20.02 19.60
CA LEU A 738 19.65 -18.61 19.92
C LEU A 738 18.20 -18.24 20.21
N THR A 739 18.00 -17.20 20.99
CA THR A 739 16.70 -16.53 21.08
C THR A 739 16.73 -15.26 20.24
N GLY A 740 15.66 -15.00 19.51
CA GLY A 740 15.55 -13.82 18.67
C GLY A 740 14.12 -13.28 18.61
N VAL A 741 13.99 -12.11 17.99
CA VAL A 741 12.70 -11.45 17.73
C VAL A 741 12.45 -11.35 16.25
N VAL A 742 11.26 -11.70 15.80
CA VAL A 742 10.84 -11.59 14.41
C VAL A 742 10.70 -10.11 14.03
N ARG A 743 11.57 -9.64 13.14
CA ARG A 743 11.59 -8.23 12.70
C ARG A 743 10.83 -8.00 11.41
N ASN A 744 10.71 -9.01 10.57
CA ASN A 744 9.93 -8.91 9.34
C ASN A 744 9.42 -10.31 8.91
N VAL A 745 8.19 -10.36 8.42
CA VAL A 745 7.59 -11.57 7.87
C VAL A 745 7.39 -11.35 6.38
N VAL A 746 7.90 -12.29 5.59
CA VAL A 746 7.87 -12.24 4.12
C VAL A 746 7.32 -13.57 3.57
N PRO A 747 6.83 -13.63 2.32
CA PRO A 747 6.23 -14.83 1.77
C PRO A 747 7.13 -16.08 1.76
N PHE A 748 8.45 -15.90 1.80
CA PHE A 748 9.44 -16.99 1.79
C PHE A 748 10.02 -17.31 3.16
N GLY A 749 9.62 -16.60 4.24
CA GLY A 749 10.10 -16.87 5.61
C GLY A 749 10.02 -15.68 6.54
N CYS A 750 10.83 -15.67 7.59
CA CYS A 750 10.87 -14.60 8.59
C CYS A 750 12.31 -14.14 8.81
N PHE A 751 12.51 -12.83 8.95
CA PHE A 751 13.77 -12.25 9.42
C PHE A 751 13.73 -12.10 10.93
N VAL A 752 14.73 -12.66 11.60
CA VAL A 752 14.84 -12.71 13.07
C VAL A 752 16.10 -12.00 13.52
N ASP A 753 15.95 -11.09 14.42
CA ASP A 753 17.05 -10.44 15.11
C ASP A 753 17.45 -11.28 16.32
N CYS A 754 18.58 -11.97 16.24
CA CYS A 754 19.13 -12.80 17.30
C CYS A 754 20.20 -12.07 18.15
N GLY A 755 20.41 -10.77 17.95
CA GLY A 755 21.40 -10.01 18.70
C GLY A 755 22.85 -10.19 18.23
N VAL A 756 23.09 -10.82 17.09
CA VAL A 756 24.43 -11.19 16.58
C VAL A 756 24.94 -10.33 15.42
N GLY A 757 24.41 -9.13 15.26
CA GLY A 757 24.83 -8.17 14.23
C GLY A 757 23.90 -8.16 13.02
N ASP A 758 23.78 -9.26 12.29
CA ASP A 758 22.89 -9.36 11.13
C ASP A 758 21.59 -10.11 11.45
N ASN A 759 20.48 -9.73 10.79
CA ASN A 759 19.23 -10.47 10.93
C ASN A 759 19.36 -11.86 10.27
N GLY A 760 19.04 -12.89 11.01
CA GLY A 760 18.97 -14.26 10.52
C GLY A 760 17.68 -14.49 9.71
N LEU A 761 17.74 -15.35 8.70
CA LEU A 761 16.57 -15.78 7.92
C LEU A 761 16.13 -17.18 8.32
N ILE A 762 14.89 -17.31 8.80
CA ILE A 762 14.19 -18.59 8.86
C ILE A 762 13.44 -18.76 7.55
N HIS A 763 13.96 -19.60 6.65
CA HIS A 763 13.24 -19.91 5.42
C HIS A 763 11.99 -20.73 5.69
N LYS A 764 10.97 -20.62 4.85
CA LYS A 764 9.67 -21.33 5.03
C LYS A 764 9.80 -22.85 5.20
N SER A 765 10.79 -23.48 4.56
CA SER A 765 11.12 -24.89 4.73
C SER A 765 11.60 -25.26 6.16
N ASN A 766 12.06 -24.28 6.92
CA ASN A 766 12.67 -24.42 8.23
C ASN A 766 11.78 -23.95 9.38
N LEU A 767 10.49 -23.66 9.07
CA LEU A 767 9.50 -23.20 10.05
C LEU A 767 8.93 -24.34 10.90
N GLY A 768 9.07 -25.61 10.51
CA GLY A 768 8.69 -26.80 11.26
C GLY A 768 7.27 -26.78 11.84
N GLY A 769 6.24 -27.21 11.08
CA GLY A 769 4.88 -27.35 11.57
C GLY A 769 3.91 -26.21 11.20
N ASN A 770 2.68 -26.25 11.74
CA ASN A 770 1.56 -25.36 11.35
C ASN A 770 1.62 -23.93 11.91
N GLN A 771 2.67 -23.52 12.62
CA GLN A 771 2.77 -22.19 13.22
C GLN A 771 3.74 -21.31 12.44
N THR A 772 3.24 -20.26 11.79
CA THR A 772 4.06 -19.19 11.21
C THR A 772 4.29 -18.10 12.25
N PRO A 773 5.56 -17.80 12.60
CA PRO A 773 5.86 -16.70 13.49
C PRO A 773 5.32 -15.38 12.96
N LYS A 774 4.87 -14.53 13.87
CA LYS A 774 4.35 -13.20 13.55
C LYS A 774 5.43 -12.14 13.83
N LEU A 775 5.27 -10.95 13.26
CA LEU A 775 6.12 -9.80 13.57
C LEU A 775 6.12 -9.54 15.08
N GLY A 776 7.29 -9.40 15.68
CA GLY A 776 7.44 -9.17 17.11
C GLY A 776 7.46 -10.43 17.98
N ASP A 777 7.11 -11.62 17.45
CA ASP A 777 7.19 -12.87 18.23
C ASP A 777 8.63 -13.15 18.66
N ARG A 778 8.75 -13.62 19.90
CA ARG A 778 10.02 -14.18 20.40
C ARG A 778 10.11 -15.63 19.94
N VAL A 779 11.26 -15.97 19.39
CA VAL A 779 11.48 -17.31 18.84
C VAL A 779 12.80 -17.89 19.36
N SER A 780 12.80 -19.19 19.66
CA SER A 780 14.02 -19.98 19.79
C SER A 780 14.36 -20.53 18.41
N VAL A 781 15.61 -20.35 18.01
CA VAL A 781 16.08 -20.73 16.68
C VAL A 781 17.44 -21.41 16.77
N THR A 782 17.66 -22.40 15.91
CA THR A 782 18.94 -23.05 15.76
C THR A 782 19.64 -22.57 14.48
N VAL A 783 20.94 -22.26 14.59
CA VAL A 783 21.78 -21.88 13.48
C VAL A 783 22.03 -23.09 12.58
N ILE A 784 21.61 -23.04 11.31
CA ILE A 784 21.84 -24.12 10.33
C ILE A 784 23.20 -23.97 9.68
N SER A 785 23.51 -22.76 9.21
CA SER A 785 24.78 -22.44 8.57
C SER A 785 25.11 -20.96 8.72
N THR A 786 26.41 -20.67 8.75
CA THR A 786 26.97 -19.34 8.67
C THR A 786 27.70 -19.19 7.34
N PRO A 787 26.98 -19.11 6.18
CA PRO A 787 27.65 -18.89 4.92
C PRO A 787 28.12 -17.45 4.86
N LYS A 788 29.36 -17.25 4.55
CA LYS A 788 30.11 -15.97 4.34
C LYS A 788 29.40 -14.63 4.66
N PRO A 789 30.10 -13.61 5.16
CA PRO A 789 29.58 -12.54 5.97
C PRO A 789 28.33 -11.90 5.35
N LYS A 790 27.20 -12.02 6.02
CA LYS A 790 25.95 -11.26 5.92
C LYS A 790 24.60 -12.01 5.88
N ARG A 791 24.53 -13.37 5.95
CA ARG A 791 23.20 -14.05 5.95
C ARG A 791 23.20 -15.30 6.84
N LEU A 792 22.83 -15.10 8.10
CA LEU A 792 22.62 -16.19 9.06
C LEU A 792 21.39 -17.01 8.67
N GLN A 793 21.53 -18.32 8.43
CA GLN A 793 20.39 -19.21 8.18
C GLN A 793 19.96 -19.90 9.48
N LEU A 794 18.67 -19.80 9.76
CA LEU A 794 18.07 -20.26 11.00
C LEU A 794 16.97 -21.29 10.75
N LYS A 795 16.77 -22.15 11.71
CA LYS A 795 15.62 -23.07 11.84
C LYS A 795 14.80 -22.66 13.06
N LEU A 796 13.50 -22.62 12.94
CA LEU A 796 12.61 -22.39 14.07
C LEU A 796 12.52 -23.64 14.92
N ASP A 797 12.79 -23.50 16.20
CA ASP A 797 12.60 -24.59 17.18
C ASP A 797 11.28 -24.40 17.93
N LYS A 798 11.04 -23.18 18.46
CA LYS A 798 9.86 -22.87 19.26
C LYS A 798 9.53 -21.40 19.22
N ILE A 799 8.24 -21.06 19.23
CA ILE A 799 7.76 -19.69 19.50
C ILE A 799 7.66 -19.53 21.01
N LEU A 800 8.34 -18.52 21.55
CA LEU A 800 8.39 -18.20 22.97
C LEU A 800 7.41 -17.03 23.22
N ASN A 801 6.20 -17.32 23.53
CA ASN A 801 5.21 -16.25 23.87
C ASN A 801 5.26 -15.87 25.33
#